data_98d054c37e4747e0c9e3952d46dbaf7c
#
_entry.id   98d054c37e4747e0c9e3952d46dbaf7c
#
_cell.length_a   1.000
_cell.length_b   1.000
_cell.length_c   1.000
_cell.angle_alpha   90.00
_cell.angle_beta   90.00
_cell.angle_gamma   90.00
#
_symmetry.space_group_name_H-M   'P 1'
#
loop_
_entity.id
_entity.type
_entity.pdbx_description
1 polymer ?
#
loop_
_entity_poly.entity_id
_entity_poly.type
_entity_poly.pdbx_seq_one_letter_code
_entity_poly.pdbx_strand_id
1 'polypeptide(L)'
;MKNPMMTTLLAGGLVACASQPTPPTESATMPSTRDASSTVAVEAATANPLLGLSTLPYHYPPFDRFRNEHFMPAFEIGMAEGRAEIERIAANPAAPTFDNTIVAMERSGQTLGRVSAVFFNLTSAHTNDELDRIDADVSPKLSAYNDAIVLDARLFGRVRALYEQRATLGLDAESQRLLERYYVNFIRAGAQLSDADKDKLKAYNEQLAKLTTQFQQNVLKETNDSAVVVDTRAELDGLDDSAIAAAAAAAKAKGLDGKFILKLQNTSGQPALAVLKNRALRERLYKASIERGNRGNDADNKPVVAAIVQVRADRARLLGYPSHAAYQLEDTTAKTTAAVNKLLGQLAAPAVGNARREAADMQKIIDAQRGGFKLAAWDWAYYAEAVRKQRYDLDESEIKPYFELRSVLENGVFYAAHELYGLSFSERTDLPKYHPDIRTFEVFHDGKALGIFIFDPFKRDSKRGGAWMNSYVDQSALFGYKPVVANHLNITKPADGQPVLLTSDEVQTTFHEFGHALHGLFSNVRYPLFSGTSVPRDFVEYPSQANEMWATWPKVLANYAKHYQTGEPMPLALVAKIQAAEKFNQGFATTEYLSASLLDQVWHQLSPEQARVSDVAAFEQRALANAGVDYAPVPPRYRTTYFSHTFSGGYSAGYYSYIWSEVLVADTDNWFKENGGLKRENGDWYRERLLSRGGSVEAMQLYRDFRGRDPIIEPLLERRGLTPAASR
;
A
#
# COMPACT_ATOMS: atom_id res chain seq x y z
N MET A 1 -3.85 -1.35 -2.39
CA MET A 1 -3.10 -2.36 -1.65
C MET A 1 -4.07 -3.39 -1.11
N LYS A 2 -4.07 -4.58 -1.71
CA LYS A 2 -4.54 -5.75 -1.00
C LYS A 2 -3.42 -6.14 -0.04
N ASN A 3 -3.47 -5.64 1.21
CA ASN A 3 -3.33 -6.59 2.27
C ASN A 3 -4.77 -7.05 2.51
N PRO A 4 -5.14 -8.28 2.16
CA PRO A 4 -6.13 -8.89 2.97
C PRO A 4 -5.58 -8.71 4.38
N MET A 5 -6.43 -8.46 5.34
CA MET A 5 -6.16 -8.82 6.71
C MET A 5 -5.90 -10.35 6.73
N MET A 6 -4.89 -10.77 6.02
CA MET A 6 -4.10 -11.91 6.36
C MET A 6 -3.19 -11.38 7.45
N THR A 7 -3.65 -11.48 8.67
CA THR A 7 -2.79 -11.82 9.76
C THR A 7 -1.88 -12.88 9.17
N THR A 8 -0.63 -12.55 8.94
CA THR A 8 0.40 -13.51 8.57
C THR A 8 0.52 -14.43 9.77
N LEU A 9 -0.28 -15.44 9.78
CA LEU A 9 -0.13 -16.58 10.62
C LEU A 9 0.68 -17.56 9.79
N LEU A 10 1.95 -17.66 10.17
CA LEU A 10 2.71 -18.89 10.14
C LEU A 10 3.61 -19.17 8.94
N ALA A 11 4.88 -19.17 9.24
CA ALA A 11 5.87 -19.86 8.45
C ALA A 11 7.09 -20.32 9.25
N GLY A 12 7.52 -21.59 9.16
CA GLY A 12 8.77 -22.11 9.66
C GLY A 12 9.05 -23.57 9.45
N GLY A 13 10.16 -23.85 8.87
CA GLY A 13 10.60 -25.19 8.52
C GLY A 13 11.57 -25.85 9.50
N LEU A 14 11.55 -27.17 9.55
CA LEU A 14 12.42 -28.04 10.35
C LEU A 14 13.52 -28.65 9.50
N VAL A 15 14.74 -28.62 10.03
CA VAL A 15 15.82 -29.52 9.65
C VAL A 15 15.95 -30.60 10.72
N ALA A 16 15.83 -31.88 10.32
CA ALA A 16 16.11 -33.02 11.16
C ALA A 16 17.41 -33.71 10.71
N CYS A 17 18.33 -33.90 11.63
CA CYS A 17 19.51 -34.73 11.46
C CYS A 17 19.18 -36.21 11.59
N ALA A 18 19.77 -36.99 10.70
CA ALA A 18 19.65 -38.43 10.64
C ALA A 18 20.63 -39.15 11.56
N SER A 19 20.23 -40.29 12.10
CA SER A 19 21.12 -41.41 12.45
C SER A 19 20.44 -42.76 12.21
N GLN A 20 21.07 -43.58 11.43
CA GLN A 20 20.71 -44.98 11.23
C GLN A 20 21.30 -45.87 12.36
N PRO A 21 20.80 -47.13 12.62
CA PRO A 21 21.24 -48.26 11.83
C PRO A 21 20.21 -49.44 11.63
N THR A 22 20.36 -50.08 10.49
CA THR A 22 20.24 -51.48 9.99
C THR A 22 19.32 -52.56 10.65
N PRO A 23 18.91 -53.56 9.81
CA PRO A 23 17.71 -54.38 9.91
C PRO A 23 17.98 -55.82 10.46
N PRO A 24 17.09 -56.78 10.58
CA PRO A 24 16.35 -57.42 9.48
C PRO A 24 14.93 -57.98 9.84
N THR A 25 14.10 -58.35 8.93
CA THR A 25 13.71 -59.67 8.41
C THR A 25 12.35 -59.65 7.73
N GLU A 26 12.22 -60.41 6.68
CA GLU A 26 11.10 -60.66 5.81
C GLU A 26 9.84 -61.20 6.49
N SER A 27 8.65 -60.78 5.98
CA SER A 27 7.53 -61.73 5.75
C SER A 27 6.43 -61.17 4.88
N ALA A 28 6.18 -61.87 3.77
CA ALA A 28 4.92 -62.12 3.03
C ALA A 28 4.01 -60.99 2.59
N THR A 29 3.97 -60.83 1.28
CA THR A 29 3.06 -60.17 0.37
C THR A 29 1.58 -60.46 0.50
N MET A 30 0.77 -59.39 0.48
CA MET A 30 -0.54 -59.34 -0.20
C MET A 30 -0.63 -58.06 -1.04
N PRO A 31 -1.25 -58.04 -2.21
CA PRO A 31 -1.25 -56.89 -3.10
C PRO A 31 -2.38 -55.92 -2.67
N SER A 32 -1.99 -54.72 -2.26
CA SER A 32 -2.86 -53.56 -2.12
C SER A 32 -2.93 -52.83 -3.44
N THR A 33 -4.11 -52.75 -4.01
CA THR A 33 -4.43 -51.85 -5.12
C THR A 33 -4.16 -50.40 -4.68
N ARG A 34 -2.98 -49.87 -5.05
CA ARG A 34 -2.69 -48.44 -4.94
C ARG A 34 -3.56 -47.69 -5.96
N ASP A 35 -4.41 -46.83 -5.44
CA ASP A 35 -5.22 -45.89 -6.21
C ASP A 35 -4.34 -45.06 -7.15
N ALA A 36 -4.55 -45.19 -8.46
CA ALA A 36 -3.82 -44.43 -9.47
C ALA A 36 -3.99 -42.92 -9.36
N SER A 37 -5.05 -42.47 -8.66
CA SER A 37 -5.32 -41.06 -8.39
C SER A 37 -4.34 -40.45 -7.38
N SER A 38 -3.82 -41.22 -6.42
CA SER A 38 -2.85 -40.71 -5.44
C SER A 38 -1.44 -40.54 -6.01
N THR A 39 -1.03 -41.38 -6.96
CA THR A 39 0.29 -41.26 -7.63
C THR A 39 0.35 -40.07 -8.59
N VAL A 40 -0.70 -39.80 -9.33
CA VAL A 40 -0.80 -38.61 -10.21
C VAL A 40 -0.81 -37.30 -9.41
N ALA A 41 -1.48 -37.27 -8.27
CA ALA A 41 -1.47 -36.09 -7.38
C ALA A 41 -0.10 -35.84 -6.74
N VAL A 42 0.64 -36.92 -6.39
CA VAL A 42 2.00 -36.80 -5.82
C VAL A 42 3.02 -36.40 -6.90
N GLU A 43 2.92 -36.91 -8.13
CA GLU A 43 3.81 -36.49 -9.25
C GLU A 43 3.52 -35.04 -9.68
N ALA A 44 2.27 -34.60 -9.72
CA ALA A 44 1.91 -33.21 -9.99
C ALA A 44 2.40 -32.26 -8.90
N ALA A 45 2.35 -32.67 -7.63
CA ALA A 45 2.85 -31.87 -6.50
C ALA A 45 4.39 -31.68 -6.54
N THR A 46 5.15 -32.66 -7.00
CA THR A 46 6.61 -32.55 -7.13
C THR A 46 7.06 -31.66 -8.29
N ALA A 47 6.17 -31.33 -9.24
CA ALA A 47 6.44 -30.44 -10.38
C ALA A 47 6.06 -28.99 -10.15
N ASN A 48 5.21 -28.65 -9.13
CA ASN A 48 4.75 -27.29 -8.91
C ASN A 48 5.78 -26.45 -8.12
N PRO A 49 6.42 -25.42 -8.73
CA PRO A 49 7.51 -24.67 -8.11
C PRO A 49 7.06 -23.77 -6.94
N LEU A 50 5.75 -23.60 -6.72
CA LEU A 50 5.20 -22.83 -5.60
C LEU A 50 5.22 -23.62 -4.28
N LEU A 51 5.26 -24.95 -4.32
CA LEU A 51 5.16 -25.80 -3.12
C LEU A 51 6.48 -25.90 -2.35
N GLY A 52 7.61 -25.80 -3.05
CA GLY A 52 8.95 -25.85 -2.45
C GLY A 52 9.47 -24.47 -2.03
N LEU A 53 10.32 -24.45 -1.02
CA LEU A 53 11.11 -23.26 -0.72
C LEU A 53 12.08 -22.99 -1.86
N SER A 54 12.13 -21.77 -2.36
CA SER A 54 13.04 -21.40 -3.45
C SER A 54 14.50 -21.57 -3.04
N THR A 55 15.30 -22.16 -3.93
CA THR A 55 16.76 -22.31 -3.75
C THR A 55 17.55 -21.09 -4.21
N LEU A 56 16.89 -20.10 -4.80
CA LEU A 56 17.51 -18.82 -5.15
C LEU A 56 17.90 -18.05 -3.88
N PRO A 57 18.88 -17.14 -3.97
CA PRO A 57 19.29 -16.31 -2.82
C PRO A 57 18.09 -15.65 -2.14
N TYR A 58 18.09 -15.64 -0.81
CA TYR A 58 17.02 -15.05 0.02
C TYR A 58 15.63 -15.69 -0.18
N HIS A 59 15.57 -16.90 -0.74
CA HIS A 59 14.32 -17.56 -1.16
C HIS A 59 13.53 -16.73 -2.19
N TYR A 60 14.25 -15.95 -3.00
CA TYR A 60 13.68 -15.13 -4.08
C TYR A 60 12.77 -15.97 -4.97
N PRO A 61 11.57 -15.50 -5.35
CA PRO A 61 10.64 -16.28 -6.16
C PRO A 61 11.21 -16.58 -7.56
N PRO A 62 11.18 -17.84 -8.02
CA PRO A 62 11.60 -18.22 -9.37
C PRO A 62 10.50 -17.87 -10.40
N PHE A 63 10.34 -16.57 -10.70
CA PHE A 63 9.26 -16.03 -11.52
C PHE A 63 9.18 -16.63 -12.93
N ASP A 64 10.31 -17.07 -13.48
CA ASP A 64 10.41 -17.72 -14.79
C ASP A 64 9.82 -19.15 -14.83
N ARG A 65 9.56 -19.73 -13.65
CA ARG A 65 9.02 -21.08 -13.50
C ARG A 65 7.54 -21.10 -13.14
N PHE A 66 6.98 -19.98 -12.75
CA PHE A 66 5.56 -19.90 -12.40
C PHE A 66 4.67 -19.84 -13.63
N ARG A 67 3.50 -20.51 -13.55
CA ARG A 67 2.42 -20.46 -14.52
C ARG A 67 1.11 -20.31 -13.78
N ASN A 68 0.09 -19.79 -14.47
CA ASN A 68 -1.21 -19.55 -13.85
C ASN A 68 -1.83 -20.82 -13.25
N GLU A 69 -1.73 -21.96 -13.99
CA GLU A 69 -2.25 -23.25 -13.54
C GLU A 69 -1.63 -23.79 -12.25
N HIS A 70 -0.47 -23.27 -11.83
CA HIS A 70 0.20 -23.70 -10.60
C HIS A 70 -0.49 -23.15 -9.34
N PHE A 71 -1.18 -21.99 -9.40
CA PHE A 71 -1.65 -21.28 -8.22
C PHE A 71 -2.79 -21.98 -7.49
N MET A 72 -3.87 -22.36 -8.19
CA MET A 72 -5.03 -22.96 -7.51
C MET A 72 -4.67 -24.27 -6.80
N PRO A 73 -3.96 -25.24 -7.43
CA PRO A 73 -3.50 -26.45 -6.73
C PRO A 73 -2.57 -26.14 -5.54
N ALA A 74 -1.69 -25.12 -5.67
CA ALA A 74 -0.80 -24.74 -4.58
C ALA A 74 -1.54 -24.12 -3.40
N PHE A 75 -2.58 -23.34 -3.66
CA PHE A 75 -3.46 -22.82 -2.61
C PHE A 75 -4.20 -23.96 -1.88
N GLU A 76 -4.76 -24.93 -2.61
CA GLU A 76 -5.49 -26.06 -2.04
C GLU A 76 -4.58 -26.92 -1.17
N ILE A 77 -3.38 -27.23 -1.64
CA ILE A 77 -2.38 -27.97 -0.87
C ILE A 77 -1.95 -27.16 0.36
N GLY A 78 -1.58 -25.89 0.19
CA GLY A 78 -1.13 -25.03 1.30
C GLY A 78 -2.19 -24.84 2.38
N MET A 79 -3.48 -24.72 2.00
CA MET A 79 -4.60 -24.68 2.97
C MET A 79 -4.77 -26.02 3.68
N ALA A 80 -4.62 -27.16 2.98
CA ALA A 80 -4.75 -28.49 3.59
C ALA A 80 -3.62 -28.74 4.58
N GLU A 81 -2.38 -28.44 4.21
CA GLU A 81 -1.20 -28.55 5.09
C GLU A 81 -1.36 -27.69 6.34
N GLY A 82 -1.68 -26.39 6.17
CA GLY A 82 -1.85 -25.48 7.29
C GLY A 82 -2.99 -25.87 8.23
N ARG A 83 -4.11 -26.39 7.71
CA ARG A 83 -5.19 -26.96 8.56
C ARG A 83 -4.71 -28.15 9.38
N ALA A 84 -3.96 -29.06 8.78
CA ALA A 84 -3.43 -30.23 9.48
C ALA A 84 -2.41 -29.82 10.56
N GLU A 85 -1.63 -28.78 10.34
CA GLU A 85 -0.70 -28.23 11.31
C GLU A 85 -1.44 -27.60 12.49
N ILE A 86 -2.44 -26.77 12.23
CA ILE A 86 -3.28 -26.14 13.26
C ILE A 86 -4.06 -27.20 14.05
N GLU A 87 -4.60 -28.22 13.40
CA GLU A 87 -5.29 -29.32 14.10
C GLU A 87 -4.36 -30.04 15.07
N ARG A 88 -3.10 -30.31 14.69
CA ARG A 88 -2.10 -30.90 15.60
C ARG A 88 -1.81 -30.02 16.81
N ILE A 89 -1.85 -28.69 16.68
CA ILE A 89 -1.68 -27.75 17.79
C ILE A 89 -2.93 -27.76 18.67
N ALA A 90 -4.12 -27.63 18.08
CA ALA A 90 -5.38 -27.55 18.80
C ALA A 90 -5.71 -28.84 19.59
N ALA A 91 -5.42 -30.00 18.98
CA ALA A 91 -5.64 -31.33 19.58
C ALA A 91 -4.51 -31.84 20.45
N ASN A 92 -3.43 -31.07 20.66
CA ASN A 92 -2.28 -31.50 21.45
C ASN A 92 -2.69 -31.77 22.91
N PRO A 93 -2.55 -33.01 23.41
CA PRO A 93 -2.99 -33.39 24.78
C PRO A 93 -2.06 -32.79 25.87
N ALA A 94 -0.84 -32.35 25.53
CA ALA A 94 0.04 -31.70 26.47
C ALA A 94 -0.48 -30.33 26.90
N ALA A 95 -0.20 -29.94 28.13
CA ALA A 95 -0.51 -28.61 28.62
C ALA A 95 0.05 -27.53 27.66
N PRO A 96 -0.67 -26.43 27.43
CA PRO A 96 -0.19 -25.35 26.60
C PRO A 96 1.13 -24.77 27.14
N THR A 97 2.11 -24.66 26.23
CA THR A 97 3.34 -23.89 26.47
C THR A 97 3.47 -22.84 25.37
N PHE A 98 4.28 -21.84 25.58
CA PHE A 98 4.57 -20.83 24.56
C PHE A 98 5.05 -21.49 23.26
N ASP A 99 5.97 -22.46 23.37
CA ASP A 99 6.55 -23.15 22.21
C ASP A 99 5.54 -24.07 21.51
N ASN A 100 4.79 -24.91 22.26
CA ASN A 100 3.88 -25.88 21.63
C ASN A 100 2.54 -25.28 21.18
N THR A 101 2.34 -23.97 21.38
CA THR A 101 1.13 -23.26 20.99
C THR A 101 1.46 -22.02 20.14
N ILE A 102 2.10 -21.00 20.70
CA ILE A 102 2.33 -19.73 20.00
C ILE A 102 3.42 -19.87 18.93
N VAL A 103 4.61 -20.39 19.30
CA VAL A 103 5.69 -20.61 18.31
C VAL A 103 5.29 -21.68 17.27
N ALA A 104 4.51 -22.71 17.69
CA ALA A 104 3.99 -23.69 16.75
C ALA A 104 3.03 -23.06 15.74
N MET A 105 2.17 -22.11 16.16
CA MET A 105 1.36 -21.32 15.24
C MET A 105 2.18 -20.44 14.31
N GLU A 106 3.23 -19.76 14.79
CA GLU A 106 4.17 -19.01 13.94
C GLU A 106 4.84 -19.89 12.88
N ARG A 107 5.03 -21.16 13.18
CA ARG A 107 5.65 -22.14 12.27
C ARG A 107 4.71 -22.79 11.27
N SER A 108 3.39 -22.70 11.40
CA SER A 108 2.44 -23.36 10.52
C SER A 108 2.07 -22.51 9.30
N GLY A 109 1.52 -23.12 8.23
CA GLY A 109 1.03 -22.43 7.03
C GLY A 109 2.09 -21.90 6.06
N GLN A 110 3.33 -22.37 6.11
CA GLN A 110 4.45 -21.87 5.30
C GLN A 110 4.18 -21.89 3.80
N THR A 111 3.68 -23.01 3.28
CA THR A 111 3.39 -23.18 1.85
C THR A 111 2.32 -22.16 1.43
N LEU A 112 1.25 -22.05 2.19
CA LEU A 112 0.18 -21.09 1.92
C LEU A 112 0.69 -19.64 1.95
N GLY A 113 1.54 -19.30 2.91
CA GLY A 113 2.15 -17.97 3.02
C GLY A 113 2.97 -17.60 1.77
N ARG A 114 3.84 -18.51 1.30
CA ARG A 114 4.65 -18.30 0.09
C ARG A 114 3.79 -18.14 -1.16
N VAL A 115 2.81 -19.04 -1.35
CA VAL A 115 1.88 -18.99 -2.50
C VAL A 115 1.12 -17.67 -2.50
N SER A 116 0.59 -17.26 -1.34
CA SER A 116 -0.16 -16.02 -1.18
C SER A 116 0.70 -14.79 -1.45
N ALA A 117 1.94 -14.75 -0.95
CA ALA A 117 2.85 -13.63 -1.18
C ALA A 117 3.12 -13.44 -2.67
N VAL A 118 3.41 -14.50 -3.41
CA VAL A 118 3.64 -14.43 -4.86
C VAL A 118 2.35 -14.07 -5.60
N PHE A 119 1.26 -14.76 -5.33
CA PHE A 119 0.00 -14.61 -6.06
C PHE A 119 -0.58 -13.20 -5.94
N PHE A 120 -0.78 -12.69 -4.73
CA PHE A 120 -1.40 -11.38 -4.51
C PHE A 120 -0.51 -10.22 -4.95
N ASN A 121 0.81 -10.42 -4.97
CA ASN A 121 1.71 -9.45 -5.57
C ASN A 121 1.57 -9.44 -7.10
N LEU A 122 1.49 -10.60 -7.76
CA LEU A 122 1.26 -10.68 -9.20
C LEU A 122 -0.12 -10.13 -9.61
N THR A 123 -1.20 -10.48 -8.91
CA THR A 123 -2.54 -9.92 -9.20
C THR A 123 -2.61 -8.40 -9.03
N SER A 124 -1.67 -7.82 -8.31
CA SER A 124 -1.56 -6.36 -8.18
C SER A 124 -0.63 -5.74 -9.23
N ALA A 125 0.51 -6.36 -9.51
CA ALA A 125 1.57 -5.80 -10.32
C ALA A 125 1.54 -6.26 -11.78
N HIS A 126 1.05 -7.47 -12.08
CA HIS A 126 1.05 -8.04 -13.42
C HIS A 126 -0.03 -9.13 -13.57
N THR A 127 -1.30 -8.71 -13.49
CA THR A 127 -2.44 -9.62 -13.58
C THR A 127 -2.81 -9.99 -15.03
N ASN A 128 -3.69 -10.97 -15.15
CA ASN A 128 -4.39 -11.37 -16.38
C ASN A 128 -5.73 -12.01 -16.01
N ASP A 129 -6.59 -12.25 -17.01
CA ASP A 129 -7.95 -12.78 -16.82
C ASP A 129 -7.99 -14.09 -16.01
N GLU A 130 -6.98 -14.96 -16.16
CA GLU A 130 -6.91 -16.22 -15.43
C GLU A 130 -6.52 -16.00 -13.97
N LEU A 131 -5.55 -15.14 -13.68
CA LEU A 131 -5.19 -14.76 -12.32
C LEU A 131 -6.36 -14.05 -11.62
N ASP A 132 -7.09 -13.20 -12.33
CA ASP A 132 -8.27 -12.52 -11.79
C ASP A 132 -9.40 -13.51 -11.46
N ARG A 133 -9.60 -14.54 -12.29
CA ARG A 133 -10.53 -15.64 -12.01
C ARG A 133 -10.08 -16.47 -10.79
N ILE A 134 -8.80 -16.80 -10.71
CA ILE A 134 -8.25 -17.53 -9.55
C ILE A 134 -8.41 -16.67 -8.27
N ASP A 135 -8.17 -15.35 -8.34
CA ASP A 135 -8.38 -14.45 -7.19
C ASP A 135 -9.85 -14.47 -6.70
N ALA A 136 -10.80 -14.42 -7.64
CA ALA A 136 -12.22 -14.50 -7.30
C ALA A 136 -12.61 -15.84 -6.64
N ASP A 137 -12.01 -16.95 -7.10
CA ASP A 137 -12.27 -18.29 -6.59
C ASP A 137 -11.58 -18.57 -5.24
N VAL A 138 -10.33 -18.08 -5.06
CA VAL A 138 -9.52 -18.40 -3.87
C VAL A 138 -9.79 -17.48 -2.69
N SER A 139 -10.14 -16.21 -2.92
CA SER A 139 -10.35 -15.23 -1.85
C SER A 139 -11.42 -15.67 -0.81
N PRO A 140 -12.59 -16.19 -1.19
CA PRO A 140 -13.54 -16.74 -0.22
C PRO A 140 -13.04 -18.03 0.46
N LYS A 141 -12.27 -18.89 -0.24
CA LYS A 141 -11.68 -20.09 0.36
C LYS A 141 -10.64 -19.75 1.43
N LEU A 142 -9.83 -18.71 1.19
CA LEU A 142 -8.86 -18.19 2.17
C LEU A 142 -9.57 -17.54 3.38
N SER A 143 -10.68 -16.84 3.15
CA SER A 143 -11.52 -16.34 4.23
C SER A 143 -12.04 -17.47 5.12
N ALA A 144 -12.59 -18.52 4.52
CA ALA A 144 -13.07 -19.70 5.25
C ALA A 144 -11.92 -20.46 5.96
N TYR A 145 -10.74 -20.54 5.34
CA TYR A 145 -9.55 -21.11 5.98
C TYR A 145 -9.14 -20.33 7.23
N ASN A 146 -9.07 -19.01 7.13
CA ASN A 146 -8.74 -18.16 8.27
C ASN A 146 -9.78 -18.27 9.40
N ASP A 147 -11.07 -18.24 9.05
CA ASP A 147 -12.16 -18.40 10.01
C ASP A 147 -12.09 -19.74 10.75
N ALA A 148 -11.71 -20.83 10.07
CA ALA A 148 -11.54 -22.14 10.68
C ALA A 148 -10.43 -22.15 11.74
N ILE A 149 -9.43 -21.30 11.63
CA ILE A 149 -8.34 -21.15 12.60
C ILE A 149 -8.74 -20.25 13.76
N VAL A 150 -9.14 -19.01 13.46
CA VAL A 150 -9.35 -18.00 14.50
C VAL A 150 -10.62 -18.21 15.32
N LEU A 151 -11.58 -19.03 14.83
CA LEU A 151 -12.81 -19.38 15.52
C LEU A 151 -12.76 -20.77 16.20
N ASP A 152 -11.64 -21.52 16.11
CA ASP A 152 -11.47 -22.80 16.79
C ASP A 152 -11.37 -22.58 18.30
N ALA A 153 -12.37 -23.08 19.03
CA ALA A 153 -12.47 -22.92 20.48
C ALA A 153 -11.35 -23.63 21.25
N ARG A 154 -10.82 -24.76 20.72
CA ARG A 154 -9.73 -25.54 21.34
C ARG A 154 -8.43 -24.74 21.24
N LEU A 155 -8.12 -24.22 20.04
CA LEU A 155 -6.94 -23.39 19.80
C LEU A 155 -6.99 -22.11 20.64
N PHE A 156 -8.13 -21.40 20.64
CA PHE A 156 -8.32 -20.21 21.48
C PHE A 156 -8.20 -20.55 22.97
N GLY A 157 -8.71 -21.71 23.42
CA GLY A 157 -8.54 -22.18 24.80
C GLY A 157 -7.08 -22.29 25.23
N ARG A 158 -6.19 -22.79 24.33
CA ARG A 158 -4.76 -22.88 24.58
C ARG A 158 -4.10 -21.50 24.66
N VAL A 159 -4.44 -20.60 23.71
CA VAL A 159 -3.92 -19.21 23.70
C VAL A 159 -4.37 -18.47 24.97
N ARG A 160 -5.64 -18.59 25.35
CA ARG A 160 -6.20 -17.96 26.57
C ARG A 160 -5.50 -18.44 27.84
N ALA A 161 -5.29 -19.75 27.98
CA ALA A 161 -4.62 -20.32 29.14
C ALA A 161 -3.19 -19.77 29.32
N LEU A 162 -2.47 -19.57 28.22
CA LEU A 162 -1.13 -18.94 28.25
C LEU A 162 -1.23 -17.44 28.60
N TYR A 163 -2.18 -16.73 27.99
CA TYR A 163 -2.35 -15.31 28.25
C TYR A 163 -2.72 -15.00 29.71
N GLU A 164 -3.58 -15.81 30.32
CA GLU A 164 -3.95 -15.70 31.74
C GLU A 164 -2.73 -15.87 32.67
N GLN A 165 -1.76 -16.67 32.27
CA GLN A 165 -0.53 -16.95 33.03
C GLN A 165 0.68 -16.12 32.59
N ARG A 166 0.51 -15.18 31.65
CA ARG A 166 1.62 -14.47 30.96
C ARG A 166 2.68 -13.86 31.89
N ALA A 167 2.27 -13.38 33.06
CA ALA A 167 3.18 -12.77 34.04
C ALA A 167 4.17 -13.77 34.67
N THR A 168 3.88 -15.08 34.64
CA THR A 168 4.67 -16.14 35.25
C THR A 168 5.44 -17.00 34.26
N LEU A 169 5.26 -16.78 32.95
CA LEU A 169 5.91 -17.59 31.90
C LEU A 169 7.40 -17.26 31.69
N GLY A 170 7.90 -16.16 32.24
CA GLY A 170 9.31 -15.74 32.07
C GLY A 170 9.66 -15.37 30.61
N LEU A 171 8.69 -14.93 29.81
CA LEU A 171 8.89 -14.55 28.40
C LEU A 171 9.68 -13.24 28.29
N ASP A 172 10.53 -13.15 27.26
CA ASP A 172 11.11 -11.87 26.85
C ASP A 172 10.02 -10.92 26.30
N ALA A 173 10.34 -9.64 26.14
CA ALA A 173 9.37 -8.60 25.77
C ALA A 173 8.69 -8.88 24.41
N GLU A 174 9.44 -9.36 23.40
CA GLU A 174 8.89 -9.66 22.08
C GLU A 174 7.96 -10.88 22.15
N SER A 175 8.35 -11.93 22.88
CA SER A 175 7.53 -13.13 23.08
C SER A 175 6.25 -12.82 23.89
N GLN A 176 6.35 -11.98 24.92
CA GLN A 176 5.17 -11.53 25.66
C GLN A 176 4.20 -10.76 24.77
N ARG A 177 4.73 -9.83 23.96
CA ARG A 177 3.90 -9.09 22.99
C ARG A 177 3.27 -10.01 21.94
N LEU A 178 3.99 -11.03 21.48
CA LEU A 178 3.44 -12.02 20.54
C LEU A 178 2.22 -12.73 21.14
N LEU A 179 2.34 -13.20 22.37
CA LEU A 179 1.23 -13.84 23.09
C LEU A 179 0.04 -12.88 23.25
N GLU A 180 0.28 -11.62 23.62
CA GLU A 180 -0.76 -10.58 23.70
C GLU A 180 -1.43 -10.34 22.36
N ARG A 181 -0.66 -10.22 21.27
CA ARG A 181 -1.21 -10.02 19.91
C ARG A 181 -2.05 -11.21 19.47
N TYR A 182 -1.61 -12.44 19.69
CA TYR A 182 -2.43 -13.62 19.40
C TYR A 182 -3.77 -13.59 20.16
N TYR A 183 -3.71 -13.35 21.47
CA TYR A 183 -4.92 -13.28 22.29
C TYR A 183 -5.91 -12.19 21.79
N VAL A 184 -5.40 -10.98 21.57
CA VAL A 184 -6.22 -9.86 21.05
C VAL A 184 -6.78 -10.19 19.66
N ASN A 185 -5.97 -10.74 18.77
CA ASN A 185 -6.39 -11.08 17.40
C ASN A 185 -7.52 -12.12 17.40
N PHE A 186 -7.45 -13.16 18.23
CA PHE A 186 -8.53 -14.16 18.38
C PHE A 186 -9.82 -13.52 18.89
N ILE A 187 -9.76 -12.68 19.92
CA ILE A 187 -10.93 -11.97 20.43
C ILE A 187 -11.57 -11.09 19.37
N ARG A 188 -10.78 -10.25 18.73
CA ARG A 188 -11.24 -9.34 17.68
C ARG A 188 -11.80 -10.08 16.47
N ALA A 189 -11.28 -11.27 16.18
CA ALA A 189 -11.81 -12.15 15.13
C ALA A 189 -13.10 -12.87 15.53
N GLY A 190 -13.59 -12.77 16.79
CA GLY A 190 -14.84 -13.35 17.24
C GLY A 190 -14.73 -14.72 17.89
N ALA A 191 -13.55 -15.13 18.39
CA ALA A 191 -13.34 -16.43 19.04
C ALA A 191 -14.29 -16.69 20.22
N GLN A 192 -14.77 -15.64 20.89
CA GLN A 192 -15.67 -15.70 22.05
C GLN A 192 -17.17 -15.72 21.69
N LEU A 193 -17.53 -15.59 20.44
CA LEU A 193 -18.92 -15.62 19.99
C LEU A 193 -19.55 -17.00 20.19
N SER A 194 -20.88 -17.04 20.27
CA SER A 194 -21.64 -18.27 20.19
C SER A 194 -21.44 -18.97 18.83
N ASP A 195 -21.66 -20.29 18.76
CA ASP A 195 -21.49 -21.00 17.48
C ASP A 195 -22.43 -20.45 16.40
N ALA A 196 -23.67 -20.11 16.75
CA ALA A 196 -24.63 -19.50 15.84
C ALA A 196 -24.17 -18.12 15.32
N ASP A 197 -23.48 -17.34 16.14
CA ASP A 197 -22.93 -16.05 15.72
C ASP A 197 -21.62 -16.20 14.95
N LYS A 198 -20.81 -17.23 15.26
CA LYS A 198 -19.66 -17.60 14.43
C LYS A 198 -20.07 -17.98 13.01
N ASP A 199 -21.20 -18.69 12.83
CA ASP A 199 -21.67 -19.04 11.50
C ASP A 199 -22.15 -17.81 10.70
N LYS A 200 -22.80 -16.84 11.36
CA LYS A 200 -23.13 -15.55 10.74
C LYS A 200 -21.86 -14.78 10.36
N LEU A 201 -20.85 -14.77 11.25
CA LEU A 201 -19.58 -14.08 11.02
C LEU A 201 -18.85 -14.66 9.80
N LYS A 202 -18.79 -16.00 9.67
CA LYS A 202 -18.21 -16.68 8.49
C LYS A 202 -18.92 -16.25 7.21
N ALA A 203 -20.26 -16.19 7.21
CA ALA A 203 -21.02 -15.73 6.05
C ALA A 203 -20.69 -14.27 5.68
N TYR A 204 -20.56 -13.38 6.66
CA TYR A 204 -20.13 -11.98 6.41
C TYR A 204 -18.70 -11.91 5.87
N ASN A 205 -17.77 -12.68 6.42
CA ASN A 205 -16.38 -12.70 5.98
C ASN A 205 -16.24 -13.22 4.54
N GLU A 206 -16.95 -14.31 4.18
CA GLU A 206 -17.01 -14.84 2.82
C GLU A 206 -17.59 -13.81 1.83
N GLN A 207 -18.70 -13.16 2.20
CA GLN A 207 -19.31 -12.13 1.37
C GLN A 207 -18.38 -10.93 1.16
N LEU A 208 -17.69 -10.47 2.21
CA LEU A 208 -16.71 -9.38 2.10
C LEU A 208 -15.55 -9.76 1.19
N ALA A 209 -15.02 -10.99 1.28
CA ALA A 209 -13.95 -11.46 0.42
C ALA A 209 -14.35 -11.39 -1.07
N LYS A 210 -15.57 -11.85 -1.42
CA LYS A 210 -16.11 -11.77 -2.78
C LYS A 210 -16.28 -10.32 -3.26
N LEU A 211 -16.93 -9.50 -2.44
CA LEU A 211 -17.25 -8.10 -2.80
C LEU A 211 -15.99 -7.23 -2.95
N THR A 212 -15.01 -7.38 -2.08
CA THR A 212 -13.77 -6.60 -2.15
C THR A 212 -12.92 -6.97 -3.36
N THR A 213 -12.88 -8.25 -3.73
CA THR A 213 -12.23 -8.71 -4.96
C THR A 213 -12.94 -8.17 -6.19
N GLN A 214 -14.28 -8.27 -6.25
CA GLN A 214 -15.09 -7.72 -7.33
C GLN A 214 -14.89 -6.19 -7.48
N PHE A 215 -14.91 -5.45 -6.36
CA PHE A 215 -14.66 -4.00 -6.38
C PHE A 215 -13.33 -3.67 -7.07
N GLN A 216 -12.26 -4.37 -6.72
CA GLN A 216 -10.93 -4.11 -7.25
C GLN A 216 -10.82 -4.45 -8.75
N GLN A 217 -11.39 -5.57 -9.17
CA GLN A 217 -11.41 -5.98 -10.58
C GLN A 217 -12.21 -4.99 -11.41
N ASN A 218 -13.36 -4.52 -10.91
CA ASN A 218 -14.15 -3.48 -11.56
C ASN A 218 -13.37 -2.17 -11.73
N VAL A 219 -12.62 -1.73 -10.70
CA VAL A 219 -11.79 -0.51 -10.79
C VAL A 219 -10.71 -0.66 -11.86
N LEU A 220 -10.03 -1.81 -11.93
CA LEU A 220 -9.01 -2.04 -12.95
C LEU A 220 -9.61 -2.03 -14.36
N LYS A 221 -10.71 -2.76 -14.55
CA LYS A 221 -11.45 -2.80 -15.83
C LYS A 221 -11.89 -1.40 -16.27
N GLU A 222 -12.55 -0.65 -15.40
CA GLU A 222 -13.00 0.72 -15.69
C GLU A 222 -11.85 1.67 -16.01
N THR A 223 -10.72 1.53 -15.31
CA THR A 223 -9.52 2.34 -15.57
C THR A 223 -8.99 2.12 -17.00
N ASN A 224 -9.03 0.89 -17.49
CA ASN A 224 -8.56 0.52 -18.83
C ASN A 224 -9.58 0.84 -19.93
N ASP A 225 -10.86 0.56 -19.70
CA ASP A 225 -11.93 0.74 -20.68
C ASP A 225 -12.31 2.21 -20.89
N SER A 226 -12.11 3.03 -19.86
CA SER A 226 -12.44 4.46 -19.87
C SER A 226 -11.29 5.37 -20.29
N ALA A 227 -10.18 4.80 -20.76
CA ALA A 227 -9.08 5.58 -21.31
C ALA A 227 -9.56 6.50 -22.44
N VAL A 228 -9.10 7.76 -22.45
CA VAL A 228 -9.62 8.78 -23.36
C VAL A 228 -8.95 8.67 -24.72
N VAL A 229 -9.73 8.34 -25.74
CA VAL A 229 -9.29 8.37 -27.15
C VAL A 229 -9.31 9.79 -27.66
N VAL A 230 -8.20 10.23 -28.29
CA VAL A 230 -8.03 11.56 -28.90
C VAL A 230 -7.76 11.36 -30.38
N ASP A 231 -8.44 12.13 -31.23
CA ASP A 231 -8.43 11.92 -32.68
C ASP A 231 -7.24 12.59 -33.35
N THR A 232 -6.79 13.75 -32.87
CA THR A 232 -5.77 14.55 -33.53
C THR A 232 -4.65 14.95 -32.59
N ARG A 233 -3.42 15.07 -33.15
CA ARG A 233 -2.26 15.61 -32.42
C ARG A 233 -2.52 17.03 -31.90
N ALA A 234 -3.27 17.85 -32.63
CA ALA A 234 -3.55 19.24 -32.28
C ALA A 234 -4.32 19.35 -30.94
N GLU A 235 -5.19 18.37 -30.63
CA GLU A 235 -5.89 18.34 -29.35
C GLU A 235 -4.97 18.13 -28.14
N LEU A 236 -3.79 17.53 -28.37
CA LEU A 236 -2.77 17.24 -27.36
C LEU A 236 -1.77 18.41 -27.14
N ASP A 237 -2.04 19.58 -27.71
CA ASP A 237 -1.16 20.77 -27.51
C ASP A 237 -0.95 21.05 -26.02
N GLY A 238 0.33 21.19 -25.64
CA GLY A 238 0.79 21.33 -24.27
C GLY A 238 1.48 20.08 -23.71
N LEU A 239 1.23 18.88 -24.26
CA LEU A 239 2.02 17.69 -23.93
C LEU A 239 3.38 17.74 -24.64
N ASP A 240 4.39 17.19 -24.00
CA ASP A 240 5.71 16.96 -24.61
C ASP A 240 5.65 15.84 -25.67
N ASP A 241 6.63 15.80 -26.57
CA ASP A 241 6.68 14.82 -27.66
C ASP A 241 6.76 13.38 -27.16
N SER A 242 7.36 13.12 -26.01
CA SER A 242 7.45 11.80 -25.38
C SER A 242 6.08 11.34 -24.93
N ALA A 243 5.31 12.19 -24.25
CA ALA A 243 3.95 11.89 -23.82
C ALA A 243 3.00 11.65 -25.02
N ILE A 244 3.15 12.44 -26.09
CA ILE A 244 2.38 12.26 -27.33
C ILE A 244 2.74 10.93 -28.01
N ALA A 245 4.03 10.58 -28.08
CA ALA A 245 4.48 9.30 -28.62
C ALA A 245 3.96 8.10 -27.80
N ALA A 246 3.98 8.20 -26.48
CA ALA A 246 3.42 7.18 -25.59
C ALA A 246 1.89 7.02 -25.79
N ALA A 247 1.16 8.12 -25.97
CA ALA A 247 -0.26 8.09 -26.25
C ALA A 247 -0.58 7.45 -27.63
N ALA A 248 0.24 7.74 -28.66
CA ALA A 248 0.12 7.11 -29.98
C ALA A 248 0.42 5.60 -29.93
N ALA A 249 1.47 5.18 -29.19
CA ALA A 249 1.81 3.78 -29.00
C ALA A 249 0.67 3.03 -28.27
N ALA A 250 0.06 3.63 -27.26
CA ALA A 250 -1.09 3.08 -26.55
C ALA A 250 -2.31 2.88 -27.47
N ALA A 251 -2.57 3.84 -28.37
CA ALA A 251 -3.64 3.72 -29.36
C ALA A 251 -3.35 2.61 -30.37
N LYS A 252 -2.14 2.56 -30.90
CA LYS A 252 -1.71 1.50 -31.83
C LYS A 252 -1.84 0.11 -31.23
N ALA A 253 -1.46 -0.08 -29.96
CA ALA A 253 -1.61 -1.35 -29.25
C ALA A 253 -3.07 -1.82 -29.13
N LYS A 254 -4.05 -0.90 -29.23
CA LYS A 254 -5.49 -1.19 -29.27
C LYS A 254 -6.08 -1.16 -30.69
N GLY A 255 -5.26 -1.16 -31.74
CA GLY A 255 -5.70 -1.15 -33.14
C GLY A 255 -6.28 0.17 -33.61
N LEU A 256 -5.99 1.28 -32.92
CA LEU A 256 -6.48 2.64 -33.25
C LEU A 256 -5.34 3.46 -33.90
N ASP A 257 -4.85 2.99 -35.05
CA ASP A 257 -3.77 3.66 -35.76
C ASP A 257 -4.14 5.11 -36.13
N GLY A 258 -3.18 6.02 -35.94
CA GLY A 258 -3.35 7.46 -36.19
C GLY A 258 -4.09 8.23 -35.09
N LYS A 259 -4.58 7.56 -34.06
CA LYS A 259 -5.17 8.17 -32.87
C LYS A 259 -4.20 8.15 -31.67
N PHE A 260 -4.67 8.65 -30.54
CA PHE A 260 -3.94 8.74 -29.29
C PHE A 260 -4.81 8.26 -28.13
N ILE A 261 -4.22 7.65 -27.10
CA ILE A 261 -4.94 7.23 -25.89
C ILE A 261 -4.26 7.83 -24.66
N LEU A 262 -5.02 8.59 -23.86
CA LEU A 262 -4.64 9.03 -22.53
C LEU A 262 -5.18 8.03 -21.50
N LYS A 263 -4.28 7.28 -20.85
CA LYS A 263 -4.61 6.26 -19.84
C LYS A 263 -4.92 6.89 -18.47
N LEU A 264 -5.73 6.20 -17.66
CA LEU A 264 -6.24 6.69 -16.37
C LEU A 264 -5.60 6.04 -15.12
N GLN A 265 -4.43 5.41 -15.24
CA GLN A 265 -3.81 4.69 -14.10
C GLN A 265 -3.40 5.58 -12.93
N ASN A 266 -3.26 6.89 -13.12
CA ASN A 266 -3.02 7.82 -12.02
C ASN A 266 -4.33 8.13 -11.31
N THR A 267 -4.31 8.10 -9.99
CA THR A 267 -5.54 8.05 -9.19
C THR A 267 -6.15 9.40 -8.87
N SER A 268 -5.37 10.40 -8.50
CA SER A 268 -5.91 11.68 -8.04
C SER A 268 -5.79 12.79 -9.06
N GLY A 269 -4.69 12.88 -9.73
CA GLY A 269 -4.46 13.88 -10.77
C GLY A 269 -3.99 13.19 -12.04
N GLN A 270 -4.63 13.48 -13.15
CA GLN A 270 -4.09 13.07 -14.43
C GLN A 270 -3.02 14.10 -14.82
N PRO A 271 -1.71 13.75 -14.92
CA PRO A 271 -0.64 14.74 -15.14
C PRO A 271 -0.87 15.62 -16.37
N ALA A 272 -1.54 15.07 -17.39
CA ALA A 272 -1.91 15.81 -18.58
C ALA A 272 -2.82 17.03 -18.33
N LEU A 273 -3.60 17.04 -17.23
CA LEU A 273 -4.45 18.19 -16.88
C LEU A 273 -3.67 19.47 -16.58
N ALA A 274 -2.42 19.34 -16.13
CA ALA A 274 -1.57 20.50 -15.81
C ALA A 274 -1.06 21.23 -17.05
N VAL A 275 -0.94 20.54 -18.19
CA VAL A 275 -0.25 21.05 -19.36
C VAL A 275 -1.12 21.15 -20.63
N LEU A 276 -2.21 20.35 -20.74
CA LEU A 276 -3.10 20.38 -21.90
C LEU A 276 -3.75 21.76 -22.06
N LYS A 277 -3.55 22.42 -23.20
CA LYS A 277 -4.18 23.71 -23.50
C LYS A 277 -5.66 23.57 -23.87
N ASN A 278 -6.03 22.44 -24.50
CA ASN A 278 -7.41 22.17 -24.91
C ASN A 278 -8.31 21.91 -23.69
N ARG A 279 -9.12 22.92 -23.30
CA ARG A 279 -10.01 22.86 -22.13
C ARG A 279 -11.06 21.75 -22.25
N ALA A 280 -11.61 21.52 -23.45
CA ALA A 280 -12.61 20.47 -23.66
C ALA A 280 -11.99 19.07 -23.45
N LEU A 281 -10.74 18.87 -23.85
CA LEU A 281 -10.02 17.63 -23.58
C LEU A 281 -9.69 17.47 -22.10
N ARG A 282 -9.32 18.54 -21.38
CA ARG A 282 -9.18 18.49 -19.91
C ARG A 282 -10.47 18.03 -19.23
N GLU A 283 -11.62 18.60 -19.63
CA GLU A 283 -12.93 18.20 -19.10
C GLU A 283 -13.24 16.72 -19.38
N ARG A 284 -13.00 16.24 -20.61
CA ARG A 284 -13.19 14.83 -20.98
C ARG A 284 -12.31 13.90 -20.14
N LEU A 285 -11.02 14.22 -20.01
CA LEU A 285 -10.06 13.43 -19.26
C LEU A 285 -10.41 13.40 -17.77
N TYR A 286 -10.75 14.54 -17.20
CA TYR A 286 -11.19 14.66 -15.80
C TYR A 286 -12.45 13.83 -15.54
N LYS A 287 -13.51 14.00 -16.35
CA LYS A 287 -14.75 13.23 -16.19
C LYS A 287 -14.52 11.74 -16.34
N ALA A 288 -13.74 11.33 -17.33
CA ALA A 288 -13.37 9.93 -17.50
C ALA A 288 -12.70 9.36 -16.24
N SER A 289 -11.84 10.15 -15.59
CA SER A 289 -11.14 9.75 -14.38
C SER A 289 -12.06 9.63 -13.17
N ILE A 290 -12.91 10.63 -12.90
CA ILE A 290 -13.74 10.66 -11.68
C ILE A 290 -15.00 9.80 -11.74
N GLU A 291 -15.38 9.34 -12.93
CA GLU A 291 -16.57 8.50 -13.15
C GLU A 291 -16.26 7.00 -13.19
N ARG A 292 -15.04 6.60 -12.85
CA ARG A 292 -14.67 5.18 -12.78
C ARG A 292 -15.58 4.43 -11.81
N GLY A 293 -16.12 3.29 -12.25
CA GLY A 293 -17.06 2.48 -11.47
C GLY A 293 -18.42 3.14 -11.19
N ASN A 294 -18.79 4.19 -11.94
CA ASN A 294 -20.03 4.95 -11.75
C ASN A 294 -20.87 5.09 -13.04
N ARG A 295 -20.73 4.19 -14.01
CA ARG A 295 -21.32 4.35 -15.35
C ARG A 295 -22.56 3.51 -15.62
N GLY A 296 -23.05 2.74 -14.65
CA GLY A 296 -24.20 1.85 -14.83
C GLY A 296 -23.94 0.67 -15.78
N ASN A 297 -22.68 0.30 -15.98
CA ASN A 297 -22.24 -0.85 -16.74
C ASN A 297 -21.91 -2.04 -15.82
N ASP A 298 -21.41 -3.16 -16.38
CA ASP A 298 -21.07 -4.38 -15.62
C ASP A 298 -19.97 -4.17 -14.58
N ALA A 299 -19.18 -3.08 -14.69
CA ALA A 299 -18.15 -2.71 -13.73
C ALA A 299 -18.58 -1.57 -12.79
N ASP A 300 -19.90 -1.30 -12.68
CA ASP A 300 -20.42 -0.29 -11.74
C ASP A 300 -20.26 -0.75 -10.29
N ASN A 301 -19.53 0.03 -9.50
CA ASN A 301 -19.24 -0.30 -8.12
C ASN A 301 -20.27 0.22 -7.09
N LYS A 302 -21.28 0.98 -7.49
CA LYS A 302 -22.30 1.48 -6.55
C LYS A 302 -23.03 0.36 -5.79
N PRO A 303 -23.53 -0.70 -6.46
CA PRO A 303 -24.15 -1.82 -5.74
C PRO A 303 -23.16 -2.57 -4.86
N VAL A 304 -21.91 -2.72 -5.30
CA VAL A 304 -20.84 -3.39 -4.55
C VAL A 304 -20.50 -2.62 -3.28
N VAL A 305 -20.36 -1.29 -3.36
CA VAL A 305 -20.13 -0.41 -2.21
C VAL A 305 -21.27 -0.52 -1.20
N ALA A 306 -22.52 -0.40 -1.64
CA ALA A 306 -23.69 -0.50 -0.75
C ALA A 306 -23.70 -1.84 0.01
N ALA A 307 -23.37 -2.94 -0.68
CA ALA A 307 -23.28 -4.26 -0.05
C ALA A 307 -22.09 -4.34 0.93
N ILE A 308 -20.90 -3.85 0.57
CA ILE A 308 -19.73 -3.85 1.45
C ILE A 308 -20.01 -3.10 2.75
N VAL A 309 -20.57 -1.89 2.64
CA VAL A 309 -20.84 -1.03 3.80
C VAL A 309 -21.86 -1.70 4.74
N GLN A 310 -22.93 -2.27 4.18
CA GLN A 310 -23.94 -2.99 4.96
C GLN A 310 -23.32 -4.18 5.72
N VAL A 311 -22.58 -5.04 5.02
CA VAL A 311 -21.97 -6.22 5.64
C VAL A 311 -20.92 -5.82 6.69
N ARG A 312 -20.14 -4.77 6.45
CA ARG A 312 -19.19 -4.24 7.43
C ARG A 312 -19.88 -3.75 8.70
N ALA A 313 -21.01 -3.04 8.57
CA ALA A 313 -21.77 -2.55 9.71
C ALA A 313 -22.42 -3.71 10.50
N ASP A 314 -23.04 -4.68 9.82
CA ASP A 314 -23.64 -5.86 10.44
C ASP A 314 -22.58 -6.71 11.15
N ARG A 315 -21.44 -6.93 10.53
CA ARG A 315 -20.30 -7.65 11.10
C ARG A 315 -19.75 -6.95 12.36
N ALA A 316 -19.58 -5.63 12.31
CA ALA A 316 -19.11 -4.87 13.46
C ALA A 316 -20.07 -4.98 14.65
N ARG A 317 -21.38 -4.87 14.41
CA ARG A 317 -22.41 -5.07 15.46
C ARG A 317 -22.35 -6.48 16.05
N LEU A 318 -22.20 -7.51 15.21
CA LEU A 318 -22.07 -8.89 15.66
C LEU A 318 -20.87 -9.08 16.59
N LEU A 319 -19.77 -8.37 16.31
CA LEU A 319 -18.55 -8.35 17.13
C LEU A 319 -18.64 -7.41 18.36
N GLY A 320 -19.79 -6.76 18.61
CA GLY A 320 -20.02 -5.90 19.76
C GLY A 320 -19.62 -4.43 19.58
N TYR A 321 -19.33 -4.00 18.35
CA TYR A 321 -18.94 -2.61 18.04
C TYR A 321 -20.11 -1.81 17.46
N PRO A 322 -20.20 -0.51 17.75
CA PRO A 322 -21.28 0.34 17.22
C PRO A 322 -21.18 0.58 15.71
N SER A 323 -19.99 0.46 15.13
CA SER A 323 -19.74 0.66 13.71
C SER A 323 -18.45 -0.04 13.27
N HIS A 324 -18.26 -0.17 11.95
CA HIS A 324 -17.02 -0.71 11.39
C HIS A 324 -15.79 0.17 11.73
N ALA A 325 -15.95 1.48 11.74
CA ALA A 325 -14.87 2.38 12.15
C ALA A 325 -14.44 2.17 13.60
N ALA A 326 -15.39 1.99 14.53
CA ALA A 326 -15.05 1.69 15.92
C ALA A 326 -14.27 0.38 16.06
N TYR A 327 -14.66 -0.66 15.31
CA TYR A 327 -13.94 -1.93 15.25
C TYR A 327 -12.50 -1.74 14.72
N GLN A 328 -12.33 -1.02 13.62
CA GLN A 328 -11.01 -0.85 13.00
C GLN A 328 -10.08 -0.01 13.88
N LEU A 329 -10.58 1.12 14.38
CA LEU A 329 -9.77 2.11 15.09
C LEU A 329 -9.30 1.65 16.47
N GLU A 330 -9.98 0.71 17.11
CA GLU A 330 -9.53 0.15 18.40
C GLU A 330 -8.09 -0.39 18.33
N ASP A 331 -7.70 -0.97 17.21
CA ASP A 331 -6.37 -1.57 16.98
C ASP A 331 -5.40 -0.65 16.21
N THR A 332 -5.60 0.66 16.27
CA THR A 332 -4.72 1.67 15.68
C THR A 332 -4.12 2.57 16.78
N THR A 333 -3.26 3.52 16.41
CA THR A 333 -2.71 4.48 17.39
C THR A 333 -3.74 5.53 17.80
N ALA A 334 -4.69 5.87 16.93
CA ALA A 334 -5.79 6.79 17.22
C ALA A 334 -6.83 6.25 18.20
N LYS A 335 -7.00 4.94 18.28
CA LYS A 335 -7.90 4.20 19.19
C LYS A 335 -9.39 4.47 19.02
N THR A 336 -9.83 5.65 18.65
CA THR A 336 -11.25 6.03 18.65
C THR A 336 -11.65 6.87 17.44
N THR A 337 -12.91 6.74 17.01
CA THR A 337 -13.52 7.63 16.01
C THR A 337 -13.49 9.09 16.42
N ALA A 338 -13.63 9.38 17.71
CA ALA A 338 -13.60 10.74 18.24
C ALA A 338 -12.23 11.41 18.02
N ALA A 339 -11.12 10.70 18.22
CA ALA A 339 -9.78 11.22 17.98
C ALA A 339 -9.56 11.55 16.49
N VAL A 340 -9.96 10.64 15.60
CA VAL A 340 -9.86 10.84 14.15
C VAL A 340 -10.73 12.01 13.69
N ASN A 341 -12.00 12.04 14.08
CA ASN A 341 -12.93 13.10 13.70
C ASN A 341 -12.46 14.47 14.21
N LYS A 342 -11.87 14.53 15.41
CA LYS A 342 -11.29 15.77 15.96
C LYS A 342 -10.15 16.27 15.06
N LEU A 343 -9.19 15.43 14.71
CA LEU A 343 -8.08 15.83 13.84
C LEU A 343 -8.58 16.32 12.48
N LEU A 344 -9.38 15.52 11.79
CA LEU A 344 -9.87 15.85 10.44
C LEU A 344 -10.75 17.12 10.45
N GLY A 345 -11.63 17.25 11.45
CA GLY A 345 -12.51 18.41 11.59
C GLY A 345 -11.78 19.72 11.86
N GLN A 346 -10.68 19.68 12.63
CA GLN A 346 -9.84 20.86 12.89
C GLN A 346 -9.16 21.40 11.63
N LEU A 347 -8.85 20.52 10.66
CA LEU A 347 -8.12 20.89 9.46
C LEU A 347 -9.05 21.29 8.29
N ALA A 348 -10.31 20.82 8.27
CA ALA A 348 -11.20 20.94 7.12
C ALA A 348 -11.50 22.40 6.73
N ALA A 349 -11.98 23.21 7.67
CA ALA A 349 -12.37 24.59 7.36
C ALA A 349 -11.16 25.48 6.96
N PRO A 350 -9.99 25.43 7.63
CA PRO A 350 -8.78 26.13 7.19
C PRO A 350 -8.32 25.70 5.79
N ALA A 351 -8.34 24.40 5.48
CA ALA A 351 -7.93 23.87 4.19
C ALA A 351 -8.82 24.39 3.05
N VAL A 352 -10.17 24.30 3.20
CA VAL A 352 -11.12 24.83 2.22
C VAL A 352 -10.97 26.35 2.06
N GLY A 353 -10.70 27.07 3.17
CA GLY A 353 -10.40 28.49 3.13
C GLY A 353 -9.15 28.81 2.30
N ASN A 354 -8.10 28.04 2.42
CA ASN A 354 -6.89 28.16 1.59
C ASN A 354 -7.19 27.85 0.13
N ALA A 355 -7.88 26.74 -0.16
CA ALA A 355 -8.26 26.36 -1.52
C ALA A 355 -9.10 27.45 -2.22
N ARG A 356 -10.00 28.09 -1.50
CA ARG A 356 -10.78 29.22 -2.06
C ARG A 356 -9.91 30.42 -2.41
N ARG A 357 -8.86 30.73 -1.63
CA ARG A 357 -7.88 31.79 -1.96
C ARG A 357 -7.08 31.43 -3.19
N GLU A 358 -6.59 30.19 -3.29
CA GLU A 358 -5.89 29.68 -4.45
C GLU A 358 -6.75 29.75 -5.71
N ALA A 359 -8.02 29.32 -5.63
CA ALA A 359 -8.99 29.43 -6.72
C ALA A 359 -9.23 30.87 -7.18
N ALA A 360 -9.28 31.82 -6.24
CA ALA A 360 -9.44 33.23 -6.58
C ALA A 360 -8.23 33.78 -7.37
N ASP A 361 -7.01 33.34 -7.06
CA ASP A 361 -5.82 33.74 -7.82
C ASP A 361 -5.85 33.14 -9.25
N MET A 362 -6.28 31.90 -9.40
CA MET A 362 -6.48 31.28 -10.72
C MET A 362 -7.58 31.96 -11.52
N GLN A 363 -8.70 32.34 -10.88
CA GLN A 363 -9.77 33.04 -11.56
C GLN A 363 -9.32 34.41 -12.09
N LYS A 364 -8.45 35.14 -11.40
CA LYS A 364 -7.85 36.39 -11.93
C LYS A 364 -7.11 36.18 -13.24
N ILE A 365 -6.39 35.06 -13.39
CA ILE A 365 -5.69 34.71 -14.62
C ILE A 365 -6.70 34.42 -15.73
N ILE A 366 -7.75 33.63 -15.43
CA ILE A 366 -8.84 33.34 -16.41
C ILE A 366 -9.49 34.62 -16.89
N ASP A 367 -9.80 35.53 -15.97
CA ASP A 367 -10.45 36.80 -16.30
C ASP A 367 -9.55 37.72 -17.13
N ALA A 368 -8.24 37.80 -16.78
CA ALA A 368 -7.24 38.56 -17.54
C ALA A 368 -7.05 38.00 -18.95
N GLN A 369 -7.16 36.69 -19.13
CA GLN A 369 -7.12 36.02 -20.44
C GLN A 369 -8.45 36.12 -21.20
N ARG A 370 -9.48 36.78 -20.64
CA ARG A 370 -10.84 36.89 -21.19
C ARG A 370 -11.48 35.51 -21.42
N GLY A 371 -11.22 34.56 -20.54
CA GLY A 371 -11.68 33.16 -20.66
C GLY A 371 -13.20 33.01 -20.63
N GLY A 372 -13.93 33.89 -19.95
CA GLY A 372 -15.38 33.92 -19.93
C GLY A 372 -16.06 32.77 -19.18
N PHE A 373 -15.31 32.05 -18.33
CA PHE A 373 -15.81 30.93 -17.52
C PHE A 373 -15.33 30.99 -16.07
N LYS A 374 -16.03 30.28 -15.18
CA LYS A 374 -15.60 30.06 -13.81
C LYS A 374 -14.67 28.88 -13.74
N LEU A 375 -13.68 28.93 -12.82
CA LEU A 375 -12.75 27.84 -12.55
C LEU A 375 -13.54 26.56 -12.21
N ALA A 376 -13.29 25.51 -12.97
CA ALA A 376 -13.82 24.17 -12.72
C ALA A 376 -12.69 23.22 -12.26
N ALA A 377 -13.05 22.04 -11.75
CA ALA A 377 -12.08 21.08 -11.25
C ALA A 377 -11.05 20.64 -12.33
N TRP A 378 -11.46 20.51 -13.58
CA TRP A 378 -10.57 20.19 -14.70
C TRP A 378 -9.66 21.34 -15.15
N ASP A 379 -9.90 22.55 -14.63
CA ASP A 379 -9.05 23.72 -14.88
C ASP A 379 -7.99 23.92 -13.80
N TRP A 380 -8.18 23.33 -12.62
CA TRP A 380 -7.35 23.60 -11.44
C TRP A 380 -5.86 23.40 -11.72
N ALA A 381 -5.47 22.20 -12.13
CA ALA A 381 -4.07 21.88 -12.36
C ALA A 381 -3.40 22.83 -13.39
N TYR A 382 -4.11 23.12 -14.49
CA TYR A 382 -3.61 24.02 -15.54
C TYR A 382 -3.37 25.45 -15.04
N TYR A 383 -4.35 26.01 -14.31
CA TYR A 383 -4.21 27.37 -13.80
C TYR A 383 -3.36 27.46 -12.53
N ALA A 384 -3.24 26.39 -11.77
CA ALA A 384 -2.26 26.32 -10.68
C ALA A 384 -0.83 26.47 -11.24
N GLU A 385 -0.49 25.79 -12.33
CA GLU A 385 0.80 25.96 -13.00
C GLU A 385 1.01 27.42 -13.51
N ALA A 386 -0.04 28.04 -14.06
CA ALA A 386 0.04 29.43 -14.47
C ALA A 386 0.30 30.39 -13.28
N VAL A 387 -0.34 30.17 -12.13
CA VAL A 387 -0.07 30.92 -10.89
C VAL A 387 1.33 30.66 -10.38
N ARG A 388 1.79 29.38 -10.40
CA ARG A 388 3.13 28.98 -9.96
C ARG A 388 4.21 29.70 -10.80
N LYS A 389 4.03 29.71 -12.12
CA LYS A 389 4.92 30.42 -13.03
C LYS A 389 4.92 31.92 -12.78
N GLN A 390 3.76 32.53 -12.61
CA GLN A 390 3.65 33.98 -12.36
C GLN A 390 4.27 34.39 -11.02
N ARG A 391 4.08 33.58 -9.96
CA ARG A 391 4.46 33.95 -8.58
C ARG A 391 5.92 33.60 -8.26
N TYR A 392 6.40 32.47 -8.75
CA TYR A 392 7.70 31.91 -8.39
C TYR A 392 8.67 31.86 -9.58
N ASP A 393 8.21 32.25 -10.77
CA ASP A 393 8.97 32.08 -12.03
C ASP A 393 9.46 30.63 -12.19
N LEU A 394 8.59 29.67 -11.87
CA LEU A 394 8.85 28.24 -11.83
C LEU A 394 7.90 27.49 -12.77
N ASP A 395 8.50 26.65 -13.64
CA ASP A 395 7.80 25.82 -14.61
C ASP A 395 8.28 24.37 -14.45
N GLU A 396 7.35 23.40 -14.39
CA GLU A 396 7.71 21.98 -14.26
C GLU A 396 8.59 21.50 -15.42
N SER A 397 8.41 22.06 -16.61
CA SER A 397 9.24 21.75 -17.77
C SER A 397 10.74 22.17 -17.61
N GLU A 398 11.01 23.15 -16.74
CA GLU A 398 12.38 23.57 -16.40
C GLU A 398 13.01 22.61 -15.37
N ILE A 399 12.22 21.91 -14.56
CA ILE A 399 12.67 21.00 -13.50
C ILE A 399 12.89 19.58 -14.05
N LYS A 400 11.93 19.09 -14.83
CA LYS A 400 11.89 17.72 -15.36
C LYS A 400 13.20 17.21 -15.96
N PRO A 401 14.00 18.03 -16.73
CA PRO A 401 15.26 17.59 -17.28
C PRO A 401 16.33 17.18 -16.24
N TYR A 402 16.15 17.55 -14.98
CA TYR A 402 17.06 17.22 -13.88
C TYR A 402 16.63 15.98 -13.09
N PHE A 403 15.45 15.43 -13.38
CA PHE A 403 14.85 14.31 -12.64
C PHE A 403 14.77 13.07 -13.54
N GLU A 404 15.93 12.60 -14.02
CA GLU A 404 15.99 11.33 -14.75
C GLU A 404 15.86 10.15 -13.75
N LEU A 405 14.98 9.18 -14.05
CA LEU A 405 14.58 8.08 -13.16
C LEU A 405 15.76 7.33 -12.55
N ARG A 406 16.76 6.98 -13.37
CA ARG A 406 17.91 6.24 -12.88
C ARG A 406 18.74 7.08 -11.92
N SER A 407 18.93 8.35 -12.22
CA SER A 407 19.64 9.29 -11.33
C SER A 407 18.87 9.51 -10.03
N VAL A 408 17.55 9.69 -10.10
CA VAL A 408 16.70 9.79 -8.90
C VAL A 408 16.83 8.55 -8.02
N LEU A 409 16.78 7.35 -8.59
CA LEU A 409 16.91 6.10 -7.83
C LEU A 409 18.33 5.93 -7.25
N GLU A 410 19.35 5.98 -8.10
CA GLU A 410 20.71 5.59 -7.71
C GLU A 410 21.46 6.72 -6.99
N ASN A 411 21.37 7.96 -7.51
CA ASN A 411 22.07 9.12 -6.96
C ASN A 411 21.22 9.93 -5.97
N GLY A 412 19.91 9.67 -5.89
CA GLY A 412 18.99 10.27 -4.92
C GLY A 412 18.66 9.30 -3.80
N VAL A 413 17.79 8.34 -4.06
CA VAL A 413 17.24 7.39 -3.08
C VAL A 413 18.35 6.53 -2.45
N PHE A 414 19.17 5.87 -3.27
CA PHE A 414 20.24 4.99 -2.75
C PHE A 414 21.36 5.80 -2.08
N TYR A 415 21.67 6.99 -2.60
CA TYR A 415 22.63 7.89 -1.98
C TYR A 415 22.18 8.35 -0.59
N ALA A 416 20.92 8.78 -0.43
CA ALA A 416 20.38 9.15 0.88
C ALA A 416 20.44 7.98 1.86
N ALA A 417 20.09 6.78 1.40
CA ALA A 417 20.15 5.56 2.21
C ALA A 417 21.61 5.17 2.56
N HIS A 418 22.55 5.42 1.68
CA HIS A 418 23.98 5.23 1.97
C HIS A 418 24.45 6.19 3.08
N GLU A 419 24.19 7.48 2.93
CA GLU A 419 24.62 8.51 3.89
C GLU A 419 24.00 8.32 5.28
N LEU A 420 22.72 7.94 5.33
CA LEU A 420 22.01 7.74 6.59
C LEU A 420 22.30 6.39 7.25
N TYR A 421 22.42 5.33 6.46
CA TYR A 421 22.38 3.98 7.01
C TYR A 421 23.55 3.10 6.56
N GLY A 422 24.46 3.59 5.70
CA GLY A 422 25.54 2.77 5.16
C GLY A 422 25.08 1.66 4.22
N LEU A 423 23.92 1.84 3.57
CA LEU A 423 23.43 0.89 2.57
C LEU A 423 24.23 0.99 1.27
N SER A 424 24.44 -0.17 0.64
CA SER A 424 24.94 -0.25 -0.73
C SER A 424 24.12 -1.26 -1.54
N PHE A 425 24.07 -1.07 -2.86
CA PHE A 425 23.18 -1.78 -3.76
C PHE A 425 23.98 -2.39 -4.92
N SER A 426 23.73 -3.65 -5.22
CA SER A 426 24.31 -4.36 -6.38
C SER A 426 23.21 -4.90 -7.25
N GLU A 427 23.12 -4.47 -8.52
CA GLU A 427 22.08 -4.95 -9.43
C GLU A 427 22.26 -6.42 -9.76
N ARG A 428 21.19 -7.20 -9.65
CA ARG A 428 21.11 -8.65 -9.88
C ARG A 428 20.38 -8.93 -11.19
N THR A 429 21.13 -9.03 -12.26
CA THR A 429 20.61 -9.35 -13.60
C THR A 429 20.39 -10.85 -13.83
N ASP A 430 20.91 -11.68 -12.93
CA ASP A 430 20.81 -13.14 -12.94
C ASP A 430 19.52 -13.67 -12.30
N LEU A 431 18.80 -12.86 -11.54
CA LEU A 431 17.54 -13.27 -10.92
C LEU A 431 16.36 -13.15 -11.90
N PRO A 432 15.45 -14.13 -11.93
CA PRO A 432 14.30 -14.12 -12.84
C PRO A 432 13.32 -12.99 -12.50
N LYS A 433 12.66 -12.45 -13.52
CA LYS A 433 11.73 -11.32 -13.40
C LYS A 433 10.34 -11.71 -13.88
N TYR A 434 9.29 -11.22 -13.24
CA TYR A 434 7.90 -11.39 -13.73
C TYR A 434 7.56 -10.40 -14.87
N HIS A 435 8.35 -9.35 -15.05
CA HIS A 435 8.22 -8.38 -16.14
C HIS A 435 9.61 -7.84 -16.55
N PRO A 436 9.89 -7.62 -17.85
CA PRO A 436 11.22 -7.19 -18.32
C PRO A 436 11.69 -5.84 -17.78
N ASP A 437 10.76 -4.96 -17.46
CA ASP A 437 11.07 -3.59 -16.97
C ASP A 437 11.52 -3.53 -15.50
N ILE A 438 11.50 -4.65 -14.79
CA ILE A 438 11.88 -4.71 -13.37
C ILE A 438 13.40 -4.66 -13.23
N ARG A 439 13.86 -3.92 -12.23
CA ARG A 439 15.23 -3.95 -11.74
C ARG A 439 15.28 -4.58 -10.35
N THR A 440 16.26 -5.43 -10.12
CA THR A 440 16.44 -6.16 -8.85
C THR A 440 17.80 -5.84 -8.29
N PHE A 441 17.86 -5.53 -6.99
CA PHE A 441 19.11 -5.16 -6.31
C PHE A 441 19.31 -6.01 -5.07
N GLU A 442 20.50 -6.55 -4.88
CA GLU A 442 20.95 -7.05 -3.59
C GLU A 442 21.41 -5.88 -2.75
N VAL A 443 20.90 -5.83 -1.52
CA VAL A 443 21.12 -4.72 -0.59
C VAL A 443 22.08 -5.18 0.52
N PHE A 444 23.07 -4.35 0.80
CA PHE A 444 24.06 -4.59 1.86
C PHE A 444 24.01 -3.45 2.88
N HIS A 445 24.19 -3.79 4.13
CA HIS A 445 24.36 -2.85 5.25
C HIS A 445 25.77 -3.03 5.84
N ASP A 446 26.60 -1.99 5.75
CA ASP A 446 28.00 -2.03 6.11
C ASP A 446 28.75 -3.25 5.52
N GLY A 447 28.52 -3.51 4.23
CA GLY A 447 29.10 -4.62 3.47
C GLY A 447 28.53 -6.01 3.79
N LYS A 448 27.56 -6.14 4.72
CA LYS A 448 26.88 -7.39 5.02
C LYS A 448 25.57 -7.47 4.27
N ALA A 449 25.32 -8.60 3.63
CA ALA A 449 24.09 -8.86 2.90
C ALA A 449 22.85 -8.69 3.80
N LEU A 450 21.93 -7.80 3.39
CA LEU A 450 20.71 -7.44 4.13
C LEU A 450 19.47 -8.12 3.54
N GLY A 451 19.22 -7.97 2.25
CA GLY A 451 18.03 -8.48 1.56
C GLY A 451 18.04 -8.18 0.07
N ILE A 452 16.89 -8.33 -0.56
CA ILE A 452 16.65 -7.99 -1.98
C ILE A 452 15.62 -6.87 -2.08
N PHE A 453 15.90 -5.90 -2.95
CA PHE A 453 15.00 -4.84 -3.35
C PHE A 453 14.63 -4.99 -4.84
N ILE A 454 13.34 -5.06 -5.14
CA ILE A 454 12.78 -5.10 -6.49
C ILE A 454 12.15 -3.74 -6.79
N PHE A 455 12.47 -3.17 -7.95
CA PHE A 455 11.94 -1.89 -8.41
C PHE A 455 11.16 -2.07 -9.70
N ASP A 456 9.86 -1.80 -9.66
CA ASP A 456 8.90 -1.91 -10.76
C ASP A 456 8.26 -0.55 -11.06
N PRO A 457 8.91 0.30 -11.89
CA PRO A 457 8.54 1.71 -12.00
C PRO A 457 7.36 2.01 -12.93
N PHE A 458 7.09 1.19 -13.96
CA PHE A 458 6.25 1.62 -15.07
C PHE A 458 4.80 1.13 -14.96
N LYS A 459 3.89 1.99 -15.43
CA LYS A 459 2.48 1.64 -15.58
C LYS A 459 2.23 0.70 -16.76
N ARG A 460 1.26 -0.18 -16.63
CA ARG A 460 0.77 -1.11 -17.66
C ARG A 460 -0.68 -1.50 -17.38
N ASP A 461 -1.39 -1.99 -18.38
CA ASP A 461 -2.82 -2.33 -18.27
C ASP A 461 -3.08 -3.47 -17.27
N SER A 462 -2.09 -4.36 -17.06
CA SER A 462 -2.11 -5.45 -16.09
C SER A 462 -1.71 -5.03 -14.66
N LYS A 463 -1.48 -3.75 -14.39
CA LYS A 463 -1.01 -3.24 -13.10
C LYS A 463 -2.03 -2.29 -12.48
N ARG A 464 -2.24 -2.39 -11.18
CA ARG A 464 -3.11 -1.47 -10.43
C ARG A 464 -2.57 -0.05 -10.43
N GLY A 465 -3.47 0.91 -10.30
CA GLY A 465 -3.12 2.31 -10.14
C GLY A 465 -2.56 2.62 -8.73
N GLY A 466 -1.91 3.78 -8.60
CA GLY A 466 -1.21 4.22 -7.39
C GLY A 466 0.22 3.71 -7.31
N ALA A 467 0.84 3.84 -6.14
CA ALA A 467 2.13 3.27 -5.83
C ALA A 467 2.03 2.45 -4.55
N TRP A 468 2.91 1.48 -4.35
CA TRP A 468 2.91 0.64 -3.14
C TRP A 468 4.20 -0.15 -2.99
N MET A 469 4.46 -0.55 -1.73
CA MET A 469 5.45 -1.56 -1.36
C MET A 469 4.76 -2.87 -0.99
N ASN A 470 5.40 -4.00 -1.27
CA ASN A 470 5.05 -5.31 -0.74
C ASN A 470 6.28 -6.18 -0.49
N SER A 471 6.11 -7.24 0.31
CA SER A 471 7.12 -8.27 0.54
C SER A 471 6.77 -9.54 -0.22
N TYR A 472 7.81 -10.21 -0.74
CA TYR A 472 7.75 -11.61 -1.18
C TYR A 472 8.26 -12.55 -0.11
N VAL A 473 9.24 -12.09 0.69
CA VAL A 473 9.76 -12.80 1.88
C VAL A 473 9.91 -11.78 3.00
N ASP A 474 9.26 -12.05 4.11
CA ASP A 474 9.40 -11.24 5.31
C ASP A 474 10.65 -11.65 6.11
N GLN A 475 11.31 -10.67 6.73
CA GLN A 475 12.41 -10.95 7.63
C GLN A 475 11.90 -11.72 8.86
N SER A 476 12.60 -12.75 9.29
CA SER A 476 12.34 -13.45 10.55
C SER A 476 13.57 -14.15 11.06
N ALA A 477 13.96 -13.87 12.31
CA ALA A 477 15.04 -14.61 12.96
C ALA A 477 14.62 -16.04 13.35
N LEU A 478 13.32 -16.30 13.58
CA LEU A 478 12.77 -17.64 13.84
C LEU A 478 13.07 -18.61 12.70
N PHE A 479 13.16 -18.11 11.45
CA PHE A 479 13.39 -18.88 10.24
C PHE A 479 14.73 -18.63 9.59
N GLY A 480 15.46 -17.62 10.07
CA GLY A 480 16.68 -17.15 9.42
C GLY A 480 16.43 -16.49 8.07
N TYR A 481 15.22 -15.98 7.84
CA TYR A 481 14.84 -15.34 6.57
C TYR A 481 15.29 -13.89 6.55
N LYS A 482 15.82 -13.50 5.39
CA LYS A 482 16.12 -12.10 5.04
C LYS A 482 15.05 -11.58 4.07
N PRO A 483 14.75 -10.27 4.09
CA PRO A 483 13.63 -9.74 3.35
C PRO A 483 13.85 -9.70 1.83
N VAL A 484 12.78 -9.94 1.08
CA VAL A 484 12.66 -9.65 -0.36
C VAL A 484 11.48 -8.71 -0.51
N VAL A 485 11.76 -7.46 -0.79
CA VAL A 485 10.74 -6.39 -0.87
C VAL A 485 10.68 -5.77 -2.26
N ALA A 486 9.53 -5.23 -2.63
CA ALA A 486 9.32 -4.60 -3.92
C ALA A 486 8.61 -3.25 -3.79
N ASN A 487 9.06 -2.27 -4.58
CA ASN A 487 8.33 -1.02 -4.83
C ASN A 487 7.72 -1.01 -6.22
N HIS A 488 6.48 -0.59 -6.30
CA HIS A 488 5.71 -0.48 -7.54
C HIS A 488 5.25 0.96 -7.74
N LEU A 489 5.58 1.53 -8.91
CA LEU A 489 5.16 2.85 -9.33
C LEU A 489 4.32 2.75 -10.61
N ASN A 490 3.75 3.88 -11.04
CA ASN A 490 2.98 3.98 -12.28
C ASN A 490 3.47 5.13 -13.16
N ILE A 491 4.80 5.24 -13.31
CA ILE A 491 5.46 6.21 -14.19
C ILE A 491 5.15 5.85 -15.65
N THR A 492 4.94 6.86 -16.47
CA THR A 492 4.75 6.66 -17.91
C THR A 492 6.06 6.24 -18.56
N LYS A 493 6.10 5.03 -19.16
CA LYS A 493 7.26 4.58 -19.93
C LYS A 493 7.32 5.35 -21.26
N PRO A 494 8.41 6.09 -21.54
CA PRO A 494 8.59 6.73 -22.84
C PRO A 494 8.88 5.70 -23.93
N ALA A 495 8.97 6.14 -25.19
CA ALA A 495 9.45 5.31 -26.29
C ALA A 495 10.86 4.83 -26.03
N ASP A 496 11.22 3.66 -26.60
CA ASP A 496 12.54 3.05 -26.42
C ASP A 496 13.67 4.04 -26.81
N GLY A 497 14.68 4.11 -25.96
CA GLY A 497 15.82 5.00 -26.14
C GLY A 497 15.59 6.46 -25.68
N GLN A 498 14.40 6.81 -25.23
CA GLN A 498 14.14 8.12 -24.64
C GLN A 498 14.37 8.11 -23.11
N PRO A 499 14.83 9.23 -22.52
CA PRO A 499 15.01 9.33 -21.07
C PRO A 499 13.66 9.28 -20.35
N VAL A 500 13.66 8.70 -19.15
CA VAL A 500 12.50 8.71 -18.26
C VAL A 500 12.63 9.90 -17.33
N LEU A 501 11.93 10.98 -17.64
CA LEU A 501 11.96 12.22 -16.87
C LEU A 501 10.75 12.31 -15.94
N LEU A 502 11.01 12.43 -14.64
CA LEU A 502 9.99 12.44 -13.60
C LEU A 502 9.45 13.85 -13.33
N THR A 503 8.20 13.91 -12.90
CA THR A 503 7.66 15.08 -12.22
C THR A 503 8.15 15.12 -10.77
N SER A 504 8.04 16.28 -10.12
CA SER A 504 8.36 16.44 -8.70
C SER A 504 7.56 15.47 -7.81
N ASP A 505 6.29 15.22 -8.14
CA ASP A 505 5.42 14.26 -7.45
C ASP A 505 5.91 12.80 -7.61
N GLU A 506 6.33 12.41 -8.82
CA GLU A 506 6.90 11.08 -9.06
C GLU A 506 8.24 10.88 -8.35
N VAL A 507 9.06 11.93 -8.22
CA VAL A 507 10.28 11.89 -7.39
C VAL A 507 9.93 11.65 -5.93
N GLN A 508 9.01 12.45 -5.36
CA GLN A 508 8.58 12.29 -3.98
C GLN A 508 8.00 10.91 -3.72
N THR A 509 7.14 10.39 -4.63
CA THR A 509 6.57 9.04 -4.55
C THR A 509 7.66 7.96 -4.57
N THR A 510 8.74 8.14 -5.36
CA THR A 510 9.87 7.20 -5.38
C THR A 510 10.57 7.12 -4.02
N PHE A 511 10.80 8.25 -3.36
CA PHE A 511 11.33 8.29 -1.99
C PHE A 511 10.35 7.71 -0.98
N HIS A 512 9.05 7.99 -1.11
CA HIS A 512 8.00 7.47 -0.25
C HIS A 512 7.99 5.93 -0.23
N GLU A 513 7.87 5.31 -1.41
CA GLU A 513 7.81 3.85 -1.52
C GLU A 513 9.10 3.20 -1.04
N PHE A 514 10.25 3.87 -1.24
CA PHE A 514 11.50 3.37 -0.71
C PHE A 514 11.57 3.47 0.83
N GLY A 515 10.88 4.41 1.45
CA GLY A 515 10.72 4.47 2.91
C GLY A 515 10.01 3.24 3.47
N HIS A 516 8.95 2.76 2.78
CA HIS A 516 8.34 1.46 3.10
C HIS A 516 9.32 0.29 2.87
N ALA A 517 10.09 0.32 1.78
CA ALA A 517 11.09 -0.72 1.52
C ALA A 517 12.16 -0.75 2.62
N LEU A 518 12.64 0.41 3.11
CA LEU A 518 13.54 0.50 4.26
C LEU A 518 12.94 -0.12 5.52
N HIS A 519 11.66 0.11 5.79
CA HIS A 519 10.95 -0.49 6.92
C HIS A 519 10.92 -2.02 6.83
N GLY A 520 10.76 -2.58 5.63
CA GLY A 520 10.86 -4.02 5.38
C GLY A 520 12.30 -4.54 5.48
N LEU A 521 13.26 -3.86 4.82
CA LEU A 521 14.66 -4.26 4.77
C LEU A 521 15.36 -4.23 6.13
N PHE A 522 15.08 -3.22 6.95
CA PHE A 522 15.69 -3.08 8.26
C PHE A 522 15.01 -3.90 9.36
N SER A 523 13.90 -4.55 9.08
CA SER A 523 13.23 -5.41 10.06
C SER A 523 14.24 -6.37 10.72
N ASN A 524 14.24 -6.42 12.05
CA ASN A 524 15.10 -7.27 12.86
C ASN A 524 14.31 -7.81 14.04
N VAL A 525 13.33 -8.64 13.73
CA VAL A 525 12.42 -9.26 14.70
C VAL A 525 12.57 -10.77 14.68
N ARG A 526 12.19 -11.41 15.78
CA ARG A 526 12.20 -12.87 15.87
C ARG A 526 11.04 -13.46 15.09
N TYR A 527 9.85 -12.92 15.28
CA TYR A 527 8.60 -13.51 14.79
C TYR A 527 8.09 -12.79 13.52
N PRO A 528 7.70 -13.54 12.47
CA PRO A 528 7.22 -12.94 11.22
C PRO A 528 5.99 -12.06 11.40
N LEU A 529 5.13 -12.33 12.40
CA LEU A 529 3.97 -11.48 12.70
C LEU A 529 4.35 -10.00 12.91
N PHE A 530 5.57 -9.71 13.30
CA PHE A 530 6.05 -8.35 13.60
C PHE A 530 6.92 -7.75 12.50
N SER A 531 7.15 -8.48 11.40
CA SER A 531 8.13 -8.07 10.40
C SER A 531 7.75 -6.76 9.67
N GLY A 532 8.71 -5.86 9.58
CA GLY A 532 8.68 -4.67 8.73
C GLY A 532 7.42 -3.83 8.90
N THR A 533 6.61 -3.77 7.84
CA THR A 533 5.39 -2.97 7.76
C THR A 533 4.19 -3.55 8.52
N SER A 534 4.38 -4.64 9.30
CA SER A 534 3.35 -5.23 10.17
C SER A 534 3.11 -4.40 11.44
N VAL A 535 2.72 -3.15 11.27
CA VAL A 535 2.45 -2.14 12.30
C VAL A 535 1.00 -1.63 12.18
N PRO A 536 0.46 -0.89 13.16
CA PRO A 536 -0.85 -0.26 13.03
C PRO A 536 -0.97 0.59 11.74
N ARG A 537 -2.15 0.59 11.13
CA ARG A 537 -2.37 1.22 9.83
C ARG A 537 -2.04 2.72 9.82
N ASP A 538 -2.33 3.43 10.91
CA ASP A 538 -2.05 4.85 11.05
C ASP A 538 -0.60 5.16 11.51
N PHE A 539 0.26 4.14 11.51
CA PHE A 539 1.69 4.27 11.74
C PHE A 539 2.52 3.81 10.53
N VAL A 540 1.94 2.98 9.65
CA VAL A 540 2.67 2.40 8.51
C VAL A 540 3.18 3.44 7.52
N GLU A 541 2.47 4.58 7.38
CA GLU A 541 2.86 5.68 6.51
C GLU A 541 3.93 6.60 7.13
N TYR A 542 4.23 6.45 8.42
CA TYR A 542 5.20 7.30 9.07
C TYR A 542 6.63 7.11 8.51
N PRO A 543 7.17 5.91 8.37
CA PRO A 543 8.49 5.72 7.77
C PRO A 543 8.60 6.16 6.32
N SER A 544 7.54 5.92 5.51
CA SER A 544 7.52 6.29 4.10
C SER A 544 7.48 7.81 3.90
N GLN A 545 6.58 8.50 4.58
CA GLN A 545 6.48 9.95 4.53
C GLN A 545 7.69 10.65 5.15
N ALA A 546 8.32 10.08 6.17
CA ALA A 546 9.57 10.62 6.72
C ALA A 546 10.73 10.52 5.71
N ASN A 547 10.72 9.51 4.84
CA ASN A 547 11.74 9.38 3.81
C ASN A 547 11.60 10.40 2.66
N GLU A 548 10.42 11.01 2.47
CA GLU A 548 10.16 12.03 1.45
C GLU A 548 11.02 13.30 1.63
N MET A 549 11.38 13.66 2.89
CA MET A 549 12.17 14.86 3.17
C MET A 549 13.53 14.86 2.45
N TRP A 550 14.06 13.67 2.19
CA TRP A 550 15.37 13.53 1.56
C TRP A 550 15.35 13.88 0.07
N ALA A 551 14.19 13.85 -0.59
CA ALA A 551 14.07 14.23 -1.99
C ALA A 551 14.54 15.68 -2.25
N THR A 552 14.21 16.59 -1.35
CA THR A 552 14.57 18.02 -1.46
C THR A 552 15.72 18.42 -0.52
N TRP A 553 16.29 17.47 0.24
CA TRP A 553 17.42 17.77 1.10
C TRP A 553 18.60 18.28 0.29
N PRO A 554 19.22 19.43 0.62
CA PRO A 554 20.17 20.10 -0.29
C PRO A 554 21.31 19.20 -0.80
N LYS A 555 21.92 18.39 0.07
CA LYS A 555 23.01 17.48 -0.29
C LYS A 555 22.55 16.35 -1.21
N VAL A 556 21.35 15.81 -1.01
CA VAL A 556 20.76 14.73 -1.82
C VAL A 556 20.34 15.30 -3.17
N LEU A 557 19.61 16.42 -3.18
CA LEU A 557 19.15 17.08 -4.40
C LEU A 557 20.35 17.44 -5.30
N ALA A 558 21.41 18.03 -4.74
CA ALA A 558 22.62 18.36 -5.50
C ALA A 558 23.31 17.13 -6.11
N ASN A 559 23.17 15.96 -5.49
CA ASN A 559 23.79 14.74 -5.98
C ASN A 559 23.04 14.13 -7.18
N TYR A 560 21.70 14.11 -7.18
CA TYR A 560 20.94 13.45 -8.24
C TYR A 560 20.37 14.41 -9.30
N ALA A 561 20.05 15.66 -8.93
CA ALA A 561 19.42 16.62 -9.84
C ALA A 561 20.42 17.20 -10.82
N LYS A 562 20.75 16.41 -11.84
CA LYS A 562 21.66 16.77 -12.92
C LYS A 562 20.93 16.65 -14.27
N HIS A 563 21.15 17.62 -15.14
CA HIS A 563 20.50 17.65 -16.46
C HIS A 563 20.88 16.41 -17.27
N TYR A 564 19.87 15.65 -17.72
CA TYR A 564 20.04 14.32 -18.31
C TYR A 564 20.93 14.25 -19.57
N GLN A 565 21.06 15.38 -20.31
CA GLN A 565 21.92 15.47 -21.50
C GLN A 565 23.30 16.03 -21.19
N THR A 566 23.38 17.10 -20.39
CA THR A 566 24.63 17.83 -20.18
C THR A 566 25.39 17.38 -18.95
N GLY A 567 24.72 16.72 -17.99
CA GLY A 567 25.26 16.37 -16.67
C GLY A 567 25.43 17.55 -15.72
N GLU A 568 25.08 18.77 -16.15
CA GLU A 568 25.16 19.97 -15.32
C GLU A 568 24.20 19.88 -14.12
N PRO A 569 24.66 20.30 -12.94
CA PRO A 569 23.78 20.30 -11.76
C PRO A 569 22.66 21.33 -11.91
N MET A 570 21.54 21.08 -11.24
CA MET A 570 20.42 22.03 -11.20
C MET A 570 20.92 23.39 -10.67
N PRO A 571 20.64 24.50 -11.38
CA PRO A 571 21.06 25.84 -10.95
C PRO A 571 20.50 26.19 -9.55
N LEU A 572 21.34 26.78 -8.70
CA LEU A 572 20.90 27.18 -7.34
C LEU A 572 19.72 28.15 -7.36
N ALA A 573 19.60 28.98 -8.40
CA ALA A 573 18.44 29.84 -8.60
C ALA A 573 17.13 29.02 -8.78
N LEU A 574 17.18 27.90 -9.51
CA LEU A 574 16.05 27.00 -9.70
C LEU A 574 15.72 26.27 -8.40
N VAL A 575 16.71 25.80 -7.65
CA VAL A 575 16.53 25.23 -6.31
C VAL A 575 15.83 26.21 -5.36
N ALA A 576 16.24 27.47 -5.35
CA ALA A 576 15.61 28.52 -4.54
C ALA A 576 14.15 28.75 -4.92
N LYS A 577 13.80 28.70 -6.22
CA LYS A 577 12.41 28.80 -6.69
C LYS A 577 11.56 27.61 -6.21
N ILE A 578 12.10 26.39 -6.28
CA ILE A 578 11.43 25.16 -5.78
C ILE A 578 11.14 25.31 -4.28
N GLN A 579 12.13 25.73 -3.48
CA GLN A 579 11.96 25.94 -2.04
C GLN A 579 10.95 27.04 -1.73
N ALA A 580 10.93 28.13 -2.48
CA ALA A 580 9.95 29.20 -2.32
C ALA A 580 8.51 28.74 -2.62
N ALA A 581 8.35 27.74 -3.50
CA ALA A 581 7.07 27.17 -3.89
C ALA A 581 6.61 25.99 -3.00
N GLU A 582 7.36 25.61 -1.97
CA GLU A 582 7.07 24.41 -1.13
C GLU A 582 5.66 24.42 -0.51
N LYS A 583 5.16 25.60 -0.12
CA LYS A 583 3.80 25.76 0.43
C LYS A 583 2.74 26.11 -0.61
N PHE A 584 3.09 26.09 -1.89
CA PHE A 584 2.15 26.39 -2.97
C PHE A 584 1.11 25.27 -3.12
N ASN A 585 -0.15 25.67 -3.39
CA ASN A 585 -1.28 24.75 -3.65
C ASN A 585 -1.61 23.80 -2.48
N GLN A 586 -1.20 24.12 -1.25
CA GLN A 586 -1.50 23.31 -0.06
C GLN A 586 -2.98 23.34 0.33
N GLY A 587 -3.72 24.37 -0.05
CA GLY A 587 -5.17 24.42 0.12
C GLY A 587 -5.87 23.33 -0.68
N PHE A 588 -5.51 23.18 -1.96
CA PHE A 588 -6.00 22.10 -2.81
C PHE A 588 -5.61 20.73 -2.25
N ALA A 589 -4.31 20.48 -2.09
CA ALA A 589 -3.80 19.17 -1.68
C ALA A 589 -4.39 18.69 -0.35
N THR A 590 -4.55 19.61 0.62
CA THR A 590 -5.14 19.28 1.92
C THR A 590 -6.64 19.05 1.80
N THR A 591 -7.37 19.87 1.02
CA THR A 591 -8.83 19.73 0.88
C THR A 591 -9.20 18.44 0.15
N GLU A 592 -8.56 18.11 -0.97
CA GLU A 592 -8.85 16.87 -1.71
C GLU A 592 -8.61 15.61 -0.86
N TYR A 593 -7.53 15.63 -0.07
CA TYR A 593 -7.18 14.55 0.83
C TYR A 593 -8.18 14.42 2.00
N LEU A 594 -8.48 15.53 2.68
CA LEU A 594 -9.43 15.55 3.81
C LEU A 594 -10.83 15.13 3.36
N SER A 595 -11.25 15.53 2.15
CA SER A 595 -12.54 15.13 1.60
C SER A 595 -12.65 13.61 1.46
N ALA A 596 -11.60 12.94 0.98
CA ALA A 596 -11.56 11.48 0.89
C ALA A 596 -11.51 10.83 2.29
N SER A 597 -10.72 11.38 3.23
CA SER A 597 -10.62 10.85 4.60
C SER A 597 -11.93 10.98 5.38
N LEU A 598 -12.61 12.13 5.27
CA LEU A 598 -13.92 12.35 5.89
C LEU A 598 -14.99 11.45 5.26
N LEU A 599 -14.96 11.27 3.95
CA LEU A 599 -15.86 10.35 3.24
C LEU A 599 -15.68 8.90 3.71
N ASP A 600 -14.44 8.43 3.86
CA ASP A 600 -14.13 7.13 4.43
C ASP A 600 -14.72 6.97 5.85
N GLN A 601 -14.53 7.96 6.71
CA GLN A 601 -15.06 7.93 8.08
C GLN A 601 -16.59 7.92 8.09
N VAL A 602 -17.25 8.73 7.26
CA VAL A 602 -18.72 8.79 7.20
C VAL A 602 -19.29 7.45 6.74
N TRP A 603 -18.71 6.79 5.72
CA TRP A 603 -19.14 5.47 5.27
C TRP A 603 -19.03 4.41 6.38
N HIS A 604 -17.99 4.46 7.20
CA HIS A 604 -17.67 3.36 8.14
C HIS A 604 -18.10 3.63 9.59
N GLN A 605 -18.63 4.82 9.87
CA GLN A 605 -19.29 5.14 11.16
C GLN A 605 -20.80 4.86 11.16
N LEU A 606 -21.36 4.40 10.03
CA LEU A 606 -22.77 4.05 9.92
C LEU A 606 -23.14 2.85 10.81
N SER A 607 -24.31 2.95 11.48
CA SER A 607 -24.97 1.77 12.07
C SER A 607 -25.54 0.85 10.97
N PRO A 608 -25.85 -0.42 11.24
CA PRO A 608 -26.48 -1.30 10.26
C PRO A 608 -27.77 -0.76 9.64
N GLU A 609 -28.54 0.02 10.38
CA GLU A 609 -29.77 0.64 9.89
C GLU A 609 -29.47 1.78 8.91
N GLN A 610 -28.43 2.58 9.22
CA GLN A 610 -27.97 3.70 8.39
C GLN A 610 -27.21 3.22 7.14
N ALA A 611 -26.59 2.04 7.21
CA ALA A 611 -25.79 1.46 6.13
C ALA A 611 -26.63 0.98 4.92
N ARG A 612 -27.97 0.97 5.05
CA ARG A 612 -28.92 0.65 3.97
C ARG A 612 -29.01 1.81 2.96
N VAL A 613 -27.93 2.06 2.27
CA VAL A 613 -27.81 3.16 1.31
C VAL A 613 -28.26 2.70 -0.07
N SER A 614 -29.34 3.30 -0.59
CA SER A 614 -29.88 2.99 -1.93
C SER A 614 -29.26 3.84 -3.04
N ASP A 615 -28.77 5.05 -2.73
CA ASP A 615 -28.14 5.97 -3.66
C ASP A 615 -26.77 6.41 -3.13
N VAL A 616 -25.73 5.74 -3.62
CA VAL A 616 -24.33 5.94 -3.25
C VAL A 616 -23.84 7.34 -3.63
N ALA A 617 -24.25 7.85 -4.81
CA ALA A 617 -23.83 9.17 -5.29
C ALA A 617 -24.43 10.30 -4.43
N ALA A 618 -25.74 10.22 -4.16
CA ALA A 618 -26.40 11.20 -3.28
C ALA A 618 -25.91 11.11 -1.84
N PHE A 619 -25.52 9.92 -1.36
CA PHE A 619 -24.91 9.77 -0.04
C PHE A 619 -23.56 10.49 0.01
N GLU A 620 -22.66 10.23 -0.96
CA GLU A 620 -21.36 10.90 -1.05
C GLU A 620 -21.51 12.43 -1.04
N GLN A 621 -22.40 12.95 -1.88
CA GLN A 621 -22.64 14.40 -1.95
C GLN A 621 -23.07 14.99 -0.59
N ARG A 622 -24.03 14.35 0.09
CA ARG A 622 -24.48 14.78 1.42
C ARG A 622 -23.38 14.66 2.46
N ALA A 623 -22.57 13.61 2.41
CA ALA A 623 -21.46 13.40 3.34
C ALA A 623 -20.42 14.52 3.24
N LEU A 624 -20.01 14.88 2.03
CA LEU A 624 -19.06 15.96 1.77
C LEU A 624 -19.62 17.32 2.17
N ALA A 625 -20.90 17.60 1.87
CA ALA A 625 -21.58 18.84 2.26
C ALA A 625 -21.66 18.99 3.79
N ASN A 626 -22.07 17.94 4.50
CA ASN A 626 -22.14 17.93 5.95
C ASN A 626 -20.77 18.10 6.63
N ALA A 627 -19.71 17.60 5.99
CA ALA A 627 -18.33 17.77 6.45
C ALA A 627 -17.74 19.14 6.08
N GLY A 628 -18.45 19.97 5.29
CA GLY A 628 -18.01 21.30 4.87
C GLY A 628 -16.84 21.29 3.87
N VAL A 629 -16.68 20.18 3.12
CA VAL A 629 -15.59 19.99 2.15
C VAL A 629 -16.10 19.78 0.71
N ASP A 630 -17.35 20.11 0.43
CA ASP A 630 -18.01 19.99 -0.89
C ASP A 630 -17.66 21.16 -1.83
N TYR A 631 -16.41 21.57 -1.84
CA TYR A 631 -15.95 22.64 -2.71
C TYR A 631 -15.74 22.16 -4.13
N ALA A 632 -16.67 22.50 -5.04
CA ALA A 632 -16.75 21.93 -6.40
C ALA A 632 -15.44 21.97 -7.22
N PRO A 633 -14.58 23.03 -7.16
CA PRO A 633 -13.28 23.01 -7.84
C PRO A 633 -12.25 22.03 -7.26
N VAL A 634 -12.47 21.53 -6.05
CA VAL A 634 -11.56 20.59 -5.36
C VAL A 634 -12.36 19.35 -4.95
N PRO A 635 -12.54 18.37 -5.84
CA PRO A 635 -13.20 17.12 -5.52
C PRO A 635 -12.36 16.27 -4.54
N PRO A 636 -12.95 15.27 -3.89
CA PRO A 636 -12.19 14.34 -3.07
C PRO A 636 -11.16 13.60 -3.94
N ARG A 637 -9.99 13.34 -3.37
CA ARG A 637 -8.90 12.61 -4.01
C ARG A 637 -9.34 11.26 -4.57
N TYR A 638 -10.26 10.60 -3.88
CA TYR A 638 -10.96 9.39 -4.33
C TYR A 638 -12.45 9.57 -4.13
N ARG A 639 -13.22 9.27 -5.17
CA ARG A 639 -14.66 9.10 -5.04
C ARG A 639 -14.99 7.66 -4.67
N THR A 640 -16.13 7.45 -4.04
CA THR A 640 -16.57 6.18 -3.47
C THR A 640 -16.38 5.00 -4.42
N THR A 641 -16.71 5.14 -5.70
CA THR A 641 -16.78 4.03 -6.66
C THR A 641 -15.42 3.50 -7.14
N TYR A 642 -14.33 4.22 -6.88
CA TYR A 642 -12.97 3.77 -7.21
C TYR A 642 -11.98 3.92 -6.04
N PHE A 643 -12.48 4.07 -4.84
CA PHE A 643 -11.68 4.21 -3.63
C PHE A 643 -11.14 2.86 -3.14
N SER A 644 -10.20 2.30 -3.89
CA SER A 644 -9.63 0.97 -3.62
C SER A 644 -8.99 0.85 -2.25
N HIS A 645 -8.33 1.89 -1.72
CA HIS A 645 -7.77 1.90 -0.36
C HIS A 645 -8.79 1.44 0.67
N THR A 646 -10.01 1.95 0.57
CA THR A 646 -11.09 1.80 1.55
C THR A 646 -11.98 0.60 1.28
N PHE A 647 -12.31 0.32 0.01
CA PHE A 647 -13.29 -0.73 -0.32
C PHE A 647 -12.67 -2.07 -0.71
N SER A 648 -11.40 -2.12 -1.12
CA SER A 648 -10.70 -3.37 -1.44
C SER A 648 -9.31 -3.49 -0.81
N GLY A 649 -8.77 -2.40 -0.27
CA GLY A 649 -7.51 -2.36 0.45
C GLY A 649 -7.67 -2.42 1.97
N GLY A 650 -6.56 -2.33 2.69
CA GLY A 650 -6.53 -2.38 4.17
C GLY A 650 -6.81 -1.05 4.88
N TYR A 651 -7.39 -0.04 4.19
CA TYR A 651 -7.61 1.31 4.74
C TYR A 651 -9.09 1.63 5.00
N SER A 652 -9.95 0.62 5.21
CA SER A 652 -11.35 0.90 5.59
C SER A 652 -11.42 1.58 6.96
N ALA A 653 -12.09 2.73 7.04
CA ALA A 653 -12.02 3.66 8.17
C ALA A 653 -10.59 4.09 8.53
N GLY A 654 -9.65 3.95 7.61
CA GLY A 654 -8.22 4.08 7.84
C GLY A 654 -7.52 5.07 6.89
N TYR A 655 -8.22 5.75 5.98
CA TYR A 655 -7.57 6.67 5.04
C TYR A 655 -7.01 7.93 5.74
N TYR A 656 -7.48 8.25 6.93
CA TYR A 656 -6.92 9.30 7.79
C TYR A 656 -5.44 9.05 8.16
N SER A 657 -4.96 7.82 7.99
CA SER A 657 -3.61 7.37 8.39
C SER A 657 -2.48 8.23 7.83
N TYR A 658 -2.64 8.74 6.60
CA TYR A 658 -1.62 9.60 5.97
C TYR A 658 -1.40 10.90 6.74
N ILE A 659 -2.47 11.62 7.07
CA ILE A 659 -2.32 12.88 7.82
C ILE A 659 -2.04 12.65 9.30
N TRP A 660 -2.48 11.52 9.85
CA TRP A 660 -2.13 11.09 11.20
C TRP A 660 -0.62 10.82 11.31
N SER A 661 -0.06 10.04 10.38
CA SER A 661 1.37 9.80 10.28
C SER A 661 2.15 11.10 9.98
N GLU A 662 1.60 12.00 9.17
CA GLU A 662 2.26 13.27 8.84
C GLU A 662 2.45 14.19 10.06
N VAL A 663 1.62 14.07 11.12
CA VAL A 663 1.88 14.72 12.41
C VAL A 663 3.21 14.25 12.98
N LEU A 664 3.46 12.94 12.95
CA LEU A 664 4.72 12.35 13.40
C LEU A 664 5.90 12.78 12.53
N VAL A 665 5.69 12.79 11.22
CA VAL A 665 6.70 13.15 10.21
C VAL A 665 7.14 14.59 10.36
N ALA A 666 6.21 15.53 10.46
CA ALA A 666 6.55 16.96 10.55
C ALA A 666 7.42 17.28 11.78
N ASP A 667 7.16 16.60 12.90
CA ASP A 667 7.98 16.71 14.10
C ASP A 667 9.32 15.94 13.96
N THR A 668 9.35 14.84 13.21
CA THR A 668 10.56 14.09 12.89
C THR A 668 11.51 14.88 11.98
N ASP A 669 10.98 15.60 10.99
CA ASP A 669 11.77 16.50 10.14
C ASP A 669 12.46 17.58 10.96
N ASN A 670 11.77 18.13 11.95
CA ASN A 670 12.36 19.09 12.86
C ASN A 670 13.47 18.44 13.68
N TRP A 671 13.27 17.20 14.16
CA TRP A 671 14.32 16.48 14.89
C TRP A 671 15.59 16.28 14.03
N PHE A 672 15.42 15.86 12.76
CA PHE A 672 16.58 15.72 11.87
C PHE A 672 17.28 17.06 11.65
N LYS A 673 16.54 18.15 11.40
CA LYS A 673 17.11 19.50 11.26
C LYS A 673 17.87 19.96 12.51
N GLU A 674 17.31 19.77 13.69
CA GLU A 674 17.88 20.07 14.99
C GLU A 674 19.21 19.30 15.23
N ASN A 675 19.32 18.05 14.72
CA ASN A 675 20.47 17.19 14.90
C ASN A 675 21.46 17.20 13.70
N GLY A 676 21.31 18.16 12.79
CA GLY A 676 22.24 18.37 11.67
C GLY A 676 21.99 17.51 10.44
N GLY A 677 20.80 16.94 10.31
CA GLY A 677 20.23 16.38 9.08
C GLY A 677 20.81 15.05 8.65
N LEU A 678 21.27 15.00 7.40
CA LEU A 678 21.76 13.81 6.71
C LEU A 678 23.11 13.37 7.27
N LYS A 679 23.07 12.59 8.34
CA LYS A 679 24.22 12.02 9.05
C LYS A 679 23.98 10.57 9.43
N ARG A 680 25.01 9.77 9.44
CA ARG A 680 24.96 8.35 9.81
C ARG A 680 24.40 8.13 11.23
N GLU A 681 24.82 8.92 12.18
CA GLU A 681 24.39 8.79 13.58
C GLU A 681 22.88 9.00 13.73
N ASN A 682 22.31 9.95 12.96
CA ASN A 682 20.87 10.21 12.94
C ASN A 682 20.10 9.05 12.29
N GLY A 683 20.63 8.52 11.19
CA GLY A 683 20.06 7.35 10.51
C GLY A 683 20.08 6.10 11.39
N ASP A 684 21.22 5.81 12.06
CA ASP A 684 21.34 4.68 12.98
C ASP A 684 20.38 4.84 14.17
N TRP A 685 20.26 6.04 14.74
CA TRP A 685 19.31 6.32 15.82
C TRP A 685 17.86 6.03 15.41
N TYR A 686 17.44 6.52 14.21
CA TYR A 686 16.10 6.30 13.69
C TYR A 686 15.86 4.82 13.34
N ARG A 687 16.82 4.17 12.69
CA ARG A 687 16.76 2.74 12.36
C ARG A 687 16.60 1.85 13.59
N GLU A 688 17.46 2.02 14.60
CA GLU A 688 17.49 1.15 15.78
C GLU A 688 16.25 1.28 16.66
N ARG A 689 15.69 2.50 16.76
CA ARG A 689 14.55 2.77 17.63
C ARG A 689 13.22 2.56 16.96
N LEU A 690 13.18 2.65 15.64
CA LEU A 690 11.94 2.62 14.90
C LEU A 690 11.92 1.59 13.76
N LEU A 691 12.73 1.79 12.69
CA LEU A 691 12.60 1.00 11.46
C LEU A 691 12.86 -0.49 11.66
N SER A 692 13.76 -0.88 12.56
CA SER A 692 14.11 -2.29 12.79
C SER A 692 13.12 -3.05 13.67
N ARG A 693 12.19 -2.35 14.29
CA ARG A 693 11.37 -2.91 15.37
C ARG A 693 10.04 -3.49 14.88
N GLY A 694 9.55 -3.07 13.70
CA GLY A 694 8.26 -3.51 13.18
C GLY A 694 7.15 -3.47 14.23
N GLY A 695 6.32 -4.51 14.32
CA GLY A 695 5.24 -4.62 15.30
C GLY A 695 5.66 -5.13 16.70
N SER A 696 6.96 -5.40 16.93
CA SER A 696 7.45 -6.01 18.19
C SER A 696 7.33 -5.11 19.42
N VAL A 697 7.12 -3.81 19.21
CA VAL A 697 6.87 -2.81 20.25
C VAL A 697 5.59 -2.04 19.90
N GLU A 698 4.93 -1.44 20.86
CA GLU A 698 3.78 -0.55 20.64
C GLU A 698 4.21 0.66 19.82
N ALA A 699 3.45 1.01 18.77
CA ALA A 699 3.88 1.97 17.76
C ALA A 699 4.18 3.37 18.33
N MET A 700 3.32 3.89 19.23
CA MET A 700 3.58 5.20 19.84
C MET A 700 4.73 5.17 20.84
N GLN A 701 5.07 3.97 21.39
CA GLN A 701 6.27 3.83 22.20
C GLN A 701 7.52 3.93 21.33
N LEU A 702 7.53 3.34 20.12
CA LEU A 702 8.62 3.51 19.15
C LEU A 702 8.88 4.99 18.83
N TYR A 703 7.80 5.76 18.63
CA TYR A 703 7.93 7.20 18.41
C TYR A 703 8.54 7.92 19.62
N ARG A 704 8.09 7.61 20.86
CA ARG A 704 8.64 8.19 22.08
C ARG A 704 10.11 7.80 22.29
N ASP A 705 10.47 6.57 22.00
CA ASP A 705 11.86 6.07 22.10
C ASP A 705 12.80 6.79 21.11
N PHE A 706 12.26 7.18 19.94
CA PHE A 706 12.97 7.97 18.94
C PHE A 706 13.01 9.46 19.31
N ARG A 707 11.84 10.08 19.53
CA ARG A 707 11.69 11.55 19.67
C ARG A 707 11.89 12.07 21.10
N GLY A 708 11.75 11.20 22.10
CA GLY A 708 11.86 11.53 23.53
C GLY A 708 10.58 12.13 24.13
N ARG A 709 9.49 12.27 23.37
CA ARG A 709 8.20 12.84 23.79
C ARG A 709 7.08 12.41 22.85
N ASP A 710 5.83 12.76 23.21
CA ASP A 710 4.69 12.64 22.32
C ASP A 710 4.77 13.64 21.15
N PRO A 711 4.14 13.34 20.00
CA PRO A 711 4.09 14.23 18.84
C PRO A 711 3.29 15.50 19.14
N ILE A 712 3.60 16.57 18.42
CA ILE A 712 2.88 17.85 18.45
C ILE A 712 2.36 18.17 17.04
N ILE A 713 1.23 18.85 16.94
CA ILE A 713 0.56 19.12 15.66
C ILE A 713 1.09 20.38 14.95
N GLU A 714 1.69 21.30 15.68
CA GLU A 714 2.11 22.60 15.18
C GLU A 714 3.02 22.53 13.93
N PRO A 715 4.02 21.63 13.87
CA PRO A 715 4.84 21.49 12.66
C PRO A 715 4.04 21.10 11.41
N LEU A 716 3.00 20.26 11.55
CA LEU A 716 2.10 19.92 10.44
C LEU A 716 1.30 21.13 9.98
N LEU A 717 0.73 21.91 10.93
CA LEU A 717 -0.04 23.11 10.60
C LEU A 717 0.82 24.12 9.84
N GLU A 718 2.06 24.29 10.26
CA GLU A 718 3.02 25.17 9.57
C GLU A 718 3.34 24.65 8.15
N ARG A 719 3.67 23.37 8.01
CA ARG A 719 3.99 22.74 6.71
C ARG A 719 2.85 22.92 5.71
N ARG A 720 1.60 22.74 6.14
CA ARG A 720 0.42 22.85 5.28
C ARG A 720 -0.17 24.28 5.19
N GLY A 721 0.50 25.28 5.78
CA GLY A 721 0.02 26.65 5.75
C GLY A 721 -1.36 26.82 6.43
N LEU A 722 -1.65 26.01 7.46
CA LEU A 722 -2.91 26.02 8.22
C LEU A 722 -2.79 26.73 9.57
N THR A 723 -1.64 27.28 9.90
CA THR A 723 -1.50 28.14 11.09
C THR A 723 -2.39 29.36 10.95
N PRO A 724 -3.20 29.70 11.99
CA PRO A 724 -3.94 30.96 11.98
C PRO A 724 -2.97 32.11 11.70
N ALA A 725 -3.32 33.02 10.78
CA ALA A 725 -2.57 34.26 10.65
C ALA A 725 -2.50 34.90 12.04
N ALA A 726 -1.27 35.11 12.56
CA ALA A 726 -1.10 35.86 13.78
C ALA A 726 -1.92 37.17 13.62
N SER A 727 -2.87 37.39 14.52
CA SER A 727 -3.64 38.64 14.54
C SER A 727 -2.62 39.78 14.62
N ARG A 728 -2.40 40.45 13.48
CA ARG A 728 -1.57 41.65 13.42
C ARG A 728 -2.33 42.83 14.02
#